data_b74778769ada6b60e493ed5395d81b70
#
_entry.id   b74778769ada6b60e493ed5395d81b70
#
_cell.length_a   1.000
_cell.length_b   1.000
_cell.length_c   1.000
_cell.angle_alpha   90.00
_cell.angle_beta   90.00
_cell.angle_gamma   90.00
#
_symmetry.space_group_name_H-M   'P 1'
#
loop_
_entity.id
_entity.type
_entity.pdbx_description
1 polymer ?
#
loop_
_entity_poly.entity_id
_entity_poly.type
_entity_poly.pdbx_seq_one_letter_code
_entity_poly.pdbx_strand_id
1 'polypeptide(L)'
;AASDVYKRQGLNINGSTVLNIGDNATINTLYNGELKYSNGDTSDGAHAVRANFHATINIGDGLTAGTLGESSHAVYAAQGRSTTNPTGGAKINIGKGAVLSTAGDGSHTVMMASNNGKIVIEEGAEMTTLGDGSHGVAAYADTSAKGSVANGAVEIGAGSTIATAGGGSHGVFANMTGSVLSLDDNVGITTEGDASHGLLAQRGVIEAGDGLNISVEGSGSHGAYVNAATGSIEFLGGATIDNNDNDGYAIYADKGTITGTAGNSTFNITGNMYADNSGSIDLDMDNNSVFTGSTALANSGTINLNLKNNSYWHVTSSSEVSSLHVSGGSMVNLSHEAGMNTVVTVDDLSGSGGVFKFNTELDSEANGDKLVINSSETGSTHYVHVNDLSLINGEVSGEKKLHLITDNSSNASFVGEYMDTGGLWDVLPTVERGDTLGESANEWYLTKIEKKENGNTETINDGFASDYSLWRATNDTLRKRLGDIRSGEHGTDGVWARMYHGKLKGQSYTDKYHTYQLGYDKTRYDEKNGQRTNGIVLERSEGKLSYTAGKGETGLTALGLYTTWFGNKGHYTDIVLRAGHLDHKMNTYGEYAERSDYDNAAYSISFEYGRQKNYEKGWFFTPQAQITLGRMNSVDFTTERGTKIDVDGLTSAIGRIGFEVGRKISPESSYYFKLGAFHEFDGDRDVSMVAANGENLRKRYDNGDTWYEFGMGAQVQLSRNTHFYGDIERSFGGDTKKEWQVNTGIRWEF
;
A
#
# COMPACT_ATOMS: atom_id res chain seq x y z
N ALA A 1 -1.20 12.45 -61.26
CA ALA A 1 -2.61 12.16 -61.49
C ALA A 1 -2.89 10.70 -61.21
N ALA A 2 -3.29 10.42 -60.00
CA ALA A 2 -3.77 9.08 -59.63
C ALA A 2 -5.15 8.91 -60.26
N SER A 3 -5.28 8.03 -61.20
CA SER A 3 -6.54 7.72 -61.83
C SER A 3 -7.44 6.90 -60.91
N ASP A 4 -8.70 7.25 -60.84
CA ASP A 4 -9.80 6.66 -60.07
C ASP A 4 -10.12 5.19 -60.36
N VAL A 5 -9.24 4.41 -60.97
CA VAL A 5 -9.55 3.08 -61.50
C VAL A 5 -9.32 1.97 -60.47
N TYR A 6 -8.71 2.19 -59.31
CA TYR A 6 -8.16 1.14 -58.46
C TYR A 6 -8.55 1.18 -56.96
N LYS A 7 -9.81 1.39 -56.73
CA LYS A 7 -10.40 1.22 -55.39
C LYS A 7 -10.51 -0.23 -54.93
N ARG A 8 -9.90 -1.19 -55.64
CA ARG A 8 -10.07 -2.65 -55.39
C ARG A 8 -8.90 -3.31 -54.69
N GLN A 9 -7.71 -2.79 -54.78
CA GLN A 9 -6.54 -3.22 -53.99
C GLN A 9 -5.61 -2.01 -53.78
N GLY A 10 -4.95 -1.93 -52.62
CA GLY A 10 -3.94 -0.95 -52.37
C GLY A 10 -2.64 -1.26 -53.08
N LEU A 11 -1.70 -1.80 -52.39
CA LEU A 11 -0.39 -2.23 -52.84
C LEU A 11 -0.34 -3.76 -52.95
N ASN A 12 -0.10 -4.33 -54.13
CA ASN A 12 -0.02 -5.77 -54.31
C ASN A 12 1.20 -6.14 -55.19
N ILE A 13 2.15 -6.89 -54.61
CA ILE A 13 3.43 -7.22 -55.27
C ILE A 13 3.64 -8.73 -55.26
N ASN A 14 4.16 -9.23 -56.39
CA ASN A 14 4.37 -10.67 -56.62
C ASN A 14 5.83 -10.97 -56.99
N GLY A 15 6.24 -12.21 -56.75
CA GLY A 15 7.53 -12.76 -57.13
C GLY A 15 8.69 -12.17 -56.31
N SER A 16 9.90 -12.18 -56.84
CA SER A 16 11.10 -11.71 -56.17
C SER A 16 11.29 -10.17 -56.24
N THR A 17 10.20 -9.43 -56.29
CA THR A 17 10.21 -7.98 -56.36
C THR A 17 10.45 -7.36 -54.99
N VAL A 18 11.29 -6.32 -54.94
CA VAL A 18 11.47 -5.49 -53.74
C VAL A 18 10.86 -4.11 -54.01
N LEU A 19 10.00 -3.65 -53.11
CA LEU A 19 9.41 -2.30 -53.15
C LEU A 19 9.78 -1.57 -51.88
N ASN A 20 10.27 -0.34 -52.03
CA ASN A 20 10.56 0.56 -50.91
C ASN A 20 9.64 1.80 -51.01
N ILE A 21 8.98 2.14 -49.91
CA ILE A 21 8.09 3.27 -49.76
C ILE A 21 8.64 4.10 -48.58
N GLY A 22 8.68 5.42 -48.73
CA GLY A 22 9.14 6.32 -47.69
C GLY A 22 8.11 6.50 -46.58
N ASP A 23 8.44 7.42 -45.68
CA ASP A 23 7.66 7.72 -44.49
C ASP A 23 6.30 8.38 -44.80
N ASN A 24 5.36 8.25 -43.83
CA ASN A 24 4.02 8.85 -43.86
C ASN A 24 3.17 8.45 -45.09
N ALA A 25 3.34 7.22 -45.54
CA ALA A 25 2.51 6.66 -46.60
C ALA A 25 1.07 6.45 -46.14
N THR A 26 0.10 6.73 -47.03
CA THR A 26 -1.33 6.41 -46.79
C THR A 26 -1.85 5.48 -47.86
N ILE A 27 -2.34 4.28 -47.44
CA ILE A 27 -2.78 3.24 -48.36
C ILE A 27 -4.13 2.67 -47.89
N ASN A 28 -5.24 3.13 -48.45
CA ASN A 28 -6.58 2.71 -48.05
C ASN A 28 -7.32 2.05 -49.21
N THR A 29 -8.10 1.01 -48.89
CA THR A 29 -9.05 0.38 -49.82
C THR A 29 -10.47 0.67 -49.35
N LEU A 30 -11.26 1.30 -50.19
CA LEU A 30 -12.65 1.70 -49.90
C LEU A 30 -13.71 0.72 -50.45
N TYR A 31 -13.28 -0.37 -51.02
CA TYR A 31 -14.20 -1.35 -51.59
C TYR A 31 -14.77 -2.24 -50.47
N ASN A 32 -16.09 -2.28 -50.35
CA ASN A 32 -16.82 -3.03 -49.33
C ASN A 32 -17.65 -4.22 -49.91
N GLY A 33 -17.28 -4.76 -51.08
CA GLY A 33 -17.96 -5.88 -51.70
C GLY A 33 -17.03 -7.01 -52.08
N GLU A 34 -17.58 -8.22 -52.28
CA GLU A 34 -16.88 -9.40 -52.80
C GLU A 34 -16.31 -9.16 -54.20
N LEU A 35 -15.03 -9.36 -54.39
CA LEU A 35 -14.42 -9.29 -55.71
C LEU A 35 -14.65 -10.64 -56.44
N LYS A 36 -15.49 -10.67 -57.46
CA LYS A 36 -15.68 -11.85 -58.33
C LYS A 36 -14.81 -11.72 -59.55
N TYR A 37 -14.00 -12.72 -59.80
CA TYR A 37 -13.27 -12.85 -61.06
C TYR A 37 -14.18 -13.25 -62.22
N SER A 38 -13.75 -12.98 -63.44
CA SER A 38 -14.51 -13.37 -64.65
C SER A 38 -14.71 -14.88 -64.84
N ASN A 39 -13.97 -15.70 -64.14
CA ASN A 39 -14.09 -17.16 -64.08
C ASN A 39 -15.02 -17.69 -62.97
N GLY A 40 -15.69 -16.80 -62.23
CA GLY A 40 -16.59 -17.17 -61.14
C GLY A 40 -15.94 -17.40 -59.78
N ASP A 41 -14.62 -17.34 -59.69
CA ASP A 41 -13.92 -17.39 -58.42
C ASP A 41 -14.12 -16.08 -57.62
N THR A 42 -14.31 -16.17 -56.32
CA THR A 42 -14.29 -15.04 -55.40
C THR A 42 -12.85 -14.64 -55.08
N SER A 43 -12.58 -13.34 -54.94
CA SER A 43 -11.24 -12.89 -54.53
C SER A 43 -11.05 -12.93 -53.03
N ASP A 44 -9.80 -12.95 -52.62
CA ASP A 44 -9.36 -12.91 -51.24
C ASP A 44 -9.53 -11.50 -50.57
N GLY A 45 -10.44 -10.65 -51.04
CA GLY A 45 -10.67 -9.30 -50.53
C GLY A 45 -9.77 -8.21 -51.13
N ALA A 46 -9.97 -6.99 -50.69
CA ALA A 46 -9.23 -5.82 -51.17
C ALA A 46 -8.23 -5.32 -50.09
N HIS A 47 -7.04 -5.92 -50.07
CA HIS A 47 -6.00 -5.63 -49.08
C HIS A 47 -5.32 -4.28 -49.31
N ALA A 48 -4.90 -3.59 -48.25
CA ALA A 48 -4.18 -2.32 -48.36
C ALA A 48 -2.70 -2.59 -48.77
N VAL A 49 -1.99 -3.45 -48.07
CA VAL A 49 -0.60 -3.85 -48.35
C VAL A 49 -0.52 -5.38 -48.52
N ARG A 50 -0.13 -5.88 -49.67
CA ARG A 50 -0.02 -7.32 -49.92
C ARG A 50 1.30 -7.69 -50.60
N ALA A 51 2.05 -8.62 -50.01
CA ALA A 51 3.22 -9.28 -50.60
C ALA A 51 2.91 -10.73 -50.86
N ASN A 52 3.19 -11.21 -52.07
CA ASN A 52 2.97 -12.60 -52.47
C ASN A 52 4.29 -13.30 -52.80
N PHE A 53 4.38 -14.59 -52.50
CA PHE A 53 5.54 -15.47 -52.76
C PHE A 53 6.82 -14.94 -52.09
N HIS A 54 7.79 -14.49 -52.84
CA HIS A 54 9.09 -13.98 -52.40
C HIS A 54 9.19 -12.44 -52.44
N ALA A 55 8.07 -11.75 -52.59
CA ALA A 55 8.05 -10.32 -52.63
C ALA A 55 8.51 -9.73 -51.30
N THR A 56 9.22 -8.60 -51.34
CA THR A 56 9.60 -7.84 -50.17
C THR A 56 9.05 -6.41 -50.28
N ILE A 57 8.34 -5.98 -49.26
CA ILE A 57 7.84 -4.61 -49.13
C ILE A 57 8.50 -3.98 -47.91
N ASN A 58 9.13 -2.83 -48.11
CA ASN A 58 9.66 -2.01 -47.02
C ASN A 58 8.91 -0.67 -47.01
N ILE A 59 8.32 -0.29 -45.92
CA ILE A 59 7.60 0.98 -45.72
C ILE A 59 8.24 1.70 -44.53
N GLY A 60 8.52 3.01 -44.69
CA GLY A 60 9.08 3.82 -43.64
C GLY A 60 8.09 4.10 -42.50
N ASP A 61 8.43 5.05 -41.66
CA ASP A 61 7.65 5.41 -40.47
C ASP A 61 6.29 6.06 -40.81
N GLY A 62 5.30 5.93 -39.91
CA GLY A 62 4.02 6.62 -40.02
C GLY A 62 3.09 6.09 -41.11
N LEU A 63 3.16 4.81 -41.49
CA LEU A 63 2.19 4.22 -42.40
C LEU A 63 0.76 4.34 -41.84
N THR A 64 -0.18 4.81 -42.66
CA THR A 64 -1.62 4.66 -42.42
C THR A 64 -2.22 3.71 -43.46
N ALA A 65 -2.73 2.55 -43.03
CA ALA A 65 -3.32 1.58 -43.94
C ALA A 65 -4.70 1.09 -43.40
N GLY A 66 -5.73 1.21 -44.24
CA GLY A 66 -7.09 0.85 -43.87
C GLY A 66 -7.88 0.10 -44.91
N THR A 67 -8.82 -0.78 -44.50
CA THR A 67 -9.72 -1.52 -45.36
C THR A 67 -11.15 -1.52 -44.84
N LEU A 68 -12.15 -1.49 -45.73
CA LEU A 68 -13.58 -1.51 -45.40
C LEU A 68 -14.29 -2.79 -45.77
N GLY A 69 -13.70 -3.64 -46.65
CA GLY A 69 -14.37 -4.80 -47.19
C GLY A 69 -14.18 -6.05 -46.37
N GLU A 70 -15.08 -7.03 -46.54
CA GLU A 70 -14.95 -8.37 -45.98
C GLU A 70 -13.67 -9.06 -46.48
N SER A 71 -13.05 -9.88 -45.62
CA SER A 71 -11.79 -10.62 -45.92
C SER A 71 -10.68 -9.72 -46.47
N SER A 72 -10.65 -8.43 -46.08
CA SER A 72 -9.76 -7.39 -46.60
C SER A 72 -8.77 -6.95 -45.51
N HIS A 73 -7.54 -7.46 -45.56
CA HIS A 73 -6.52 -7.23 -44.54
C HIS A 73 -5.76 -5.91 -44.77
N ALA A 74 -5.35 -5.21 -43.73
CA ALA A 74 -4.52 -4.03 -43.88
C ALA A 74 -3.10 -4.41 -44.31
N VAL A 75 -2.49 -5.43 -43.69
CA VAL A 75 -1.16 -5.97 -44.08
C VAL A 75 -1.26 -7.48 -44.26
N TYR A 76 -0.90 -7.97 -45.47
CA TYR A 76 -1.06 -9.37 -45.80
C TYR A 76 0.18 -9.95 -46.50
N ALA A 77 0.82 -10.93 -45.87
CA ALA A 77 1.85 -11.77 -46.48
C ALA A 77 1.25 -13.08 -46.94
N ALA A 78 1.12 -13.26 -48.25
CA ALA A 78 0.40 -14.40 -48.87
C ALA A 78 1.32 -15.39 -49.58
N GLN A 79 0.96 -16.67 -49.53
CA GLN A 79 1.71 -17.73 -50.24
C GLN A 79 1.53 -17.65 -51.78
N GLY A 80 0.39 -17.18 -52.23
CA GLY A 80 0.05 -17.27 -53.65
C GLY A 80 -0.30 -18.68 -54.12
N ARG A 81 -0.83 -18.77 -55.38
CA ARG A 81 -1.40 -20.04 -55.91
C ARG A 81 -0.40 -20.95 -56.63
N SER A 82 0.92 -20.72 -56.58
CA SER A 82 1.91 -21.53 -57.29
C SER A 82 2.38 -22.73 -56.45
N THR A 83 2.39 -23.91 -57.09
CA THR A 83 2.84 -25.17 -56.45
C THR A 83 4.34 -25.46 -56.66
N THR A 84 5.09 -24.57 -57.35
CA THR A 84 6.41 -24.94 -57.90
C THR A 84 7.61 -24.40 -57.11
N ASN A 85 7.45 -23.61 -56.07
CA ASN A 85 8.59 -23.17 -55.26
C ASN A 85 8.24 -22.87 -53.80
N PRO A 86 8.47 -23.83 -52.86
CA PRO A 86 8.13 -23.68 -51.44
C PRO A 86 9.23 -23.01 -50.58
N THR A 87 10.33 -22.55 -51.12
CA THR A 87 11.54 -22.25 -50.33
C THR A 87 11.74 -20.82 -49.90
N GLY A 88 10.85 -19.87 -50.20
CA GLY A 88 10.97 -18.52 -49.71
C GLY A 88 9.62 -17.88 -49.45
N GLY A 89 9.53 -17.08 -48.40
CA GLY A 89 8.32 -16.42 -47.95
C GLY A 89 8.23 -14.94 -48.33
N ALA A 90 7.01 -14.43 -48.41
CA ALA A 90 6.75 -12.99 -48.52
C ALA A 90 7.30 -12.24 -47.29
N LYS A 91 7.84 -11.07 -47.50
CA LYS A 91 8.37 -10.21 -46.41
C LYS A 91 7.75 -8.84 -46.46
N ILE A 92 7.34 -8.32 -45.29
CA ILE A 92 6.82 -6.99 -45.13
C ILE A 92 7.49 -6.38 -43.89
N ASN A 93 8.17 -5.22 -44.08
CA ASN A 93 8.77 -4.47 -43.02
C ASN A 93 8.11 -3.10 -42.99
N ILE A 94 7.58 -2.67 -41.83
CA ILE A 94 6.89 -1.40 -41.60
C ILE A 94 7.59 -0.71 -40.46
N GLY A 95 7.93 0.56 -40.66
CA GLY A 95 8.57 1.40 -39.66
C GLY A 95 7.65 1.79 -38.53
N LYS A 96 8.12 2.67 -37.66
CA LYS A 96 7.49 3.08 -36.42
C LYS A 96 6.17 3.82 -36.60
N GLY A 97 5.28 3.72 -35.61
CA GLY A 97 4.05 4.51 -35.55
C GLY A 97 3.05 4.20 -36.66
N ALA A 98 2.97 2.95 -37.12
CA ALA A 98 1.99 2.55 -38.12
C ALA A 98 0.56 2.58 -37.54
N VAL A 99 -0.43 3.05 -38.33
CA VAL A 99 -1.86 3.01 -38.00
C VAL A 99 -2.56 2.08 -38.98
N LEU A 100 -3.03 0.94 -38.48
CA LEU A 100 -3.65 -0.12 -39.27
C LEU A 100 -5.10 -0.32 -38.85
N SER A 101 -6.05 -0.29 -39.77
CA SER A 101 -7.47 -0.44 -39.44
C SER A 101 -8.23 -1.30 -40.44
N THR A 102 -9.18 -2.14 -39.94
CA THR A 102 -10.09 -2.92 -40.77
C THR A 102 -11.52 -2.84 -40.24
N ALA A 103 -12.51 -2.78 -41.15
CA ALA A 103 -13.92 -2.67 -40.73
C ALA A 103 -14.78 -3.85 -41.15
N GLY A 104 -14.39 -4.63 -42.18
CA GLY A 104 -15.18 -5.78 -42.68
C GLY A 104 -14.93 -7.06 -41.87
N ASP A 105 -15.88 -8.00 -41.94
CA ASP A 105 -15.78 -9.31 -41.33
C ASP A 105 -14.63 -10.13 -41.91
N GLY A 106 -13.96 -10.93 -41.06
CA GLY A 106 -12.81 -11.76 -41.47
C GLY A 106 -11.60 -10.90 -41.91
N SER A 107 -11.52 -9.65 -41.55
CA SER A 107 -10.51 -8.66 -42.01
C SER A 107 -9.52 -8.33 -40.90
N HIS A 108 -8.30 -8.89 -40.99
CA HIS A 108 -7.26 -8.73 -39.98
C HIS A 108 -6.41 -7.48 -40.24
N THR A 109 -5.89 -6.81 -39.19
CA THR A 109 -4.90 -5.74 -39.43
C THR A 109 -3.60 -6.33 -39.95
N VAL A 110 -3.15 -7.46 -39.41
CA VAL A 110 -1.93 -8.16 -39.84
C VAL A 110 -2.25 -9.63 -40.08
N MET A 111 -2.02 -10.10 -41.32
CA MET A 111 -2.27 -11.49 -41.71
C MET A 111 -1.01 -12.14 -42.30
N MET A 112 -0.54 -13.20 -41.66
CA MET A 112 0.53 -14.06 -42.13
C MET A 112 -0.05 -15.36 -42.68
N ALA A 113 0.04 -15.56 -43.99
CA ALA A 113 -0.35 -16.80 -44.69
C ALA A 113 0.70 -17.21 -45.73
N SER A 114 1.97 -17.00 -45.44
CA SER A 114 3.09 -17.28 -46.33
C SER A 114 4.07 -18.27 -45.70
N ASN A 115 4.41 -19.32 -46.41
CA ASN A 115 5.40 -20.31 -45.97
C ASN A 115 6.78 -19.65 -45.78
N ASN A 116 7.38 -19.78 -44.61
CA ASN A 116 8.60 -19.06 -44.24
C ASN A 116 8.52 -17.52 -44.46
N GLY A 117 7.32 -16.94 -44.39
CA GLY A 117 7.09 -15.51 -44.50
C GLY A 117 7.51 -14.76 -43.24
N LYS A 118 7.77 -13.46 -43.38
CA LYS A 118 8.05 -12.61 -42.23
C LYS A 118 7.35 -11.24 -42.37
N ILE A 119 6.65 -10.85 -41.33
CA ILE A 119 6.14 -9.49 -41.16
C ILE A 119 6.81 -8.87 -39.93
N VAL A 120 7.36 -7.68 -40.07
CA VAL A 120 7.91 -6.88 -38.97
C VAL A 120 7.19 -5.54 -38.96
N ILE A 121 6.63 -5.19 -37.83
CA ILE A 121 6.06 -3.85 -37.56
C ILE A 121 6.82 -3.30 -36.37
N GLU A 122 7.49 -2.15 -36.58
CA GLU A 122 8.30 -1.53 -35.54
C GLU A 122 7.43 -0.87 -34.43
N GLU A 123 8.05 -0.27 -33.45
CA GLU A 123 7.44 0.23 -32.24
C GLU A 123 6.30 1.26 -32.44
N GLY A 124 5.33 1.27 -31.53
CA GLY A 124 4.27 2.27 -31.46
C GLY A 124 3.17 2.12 -32.52
N ALA A 125 2.94 0.93 -33.04
CA ALA A 125 1.86 0.71 -34.01
C ALA A 125 0.48 0.66 -33.32
N GLU A 126 -0.54 1.23 -33.99
CA GLU A 126 -1.94 1.17 -33.58
C GLU A 126 -2.73 0.28 -34.57
N MET A 127 -3.33 -0.80 -34.05
CA MET A 127 -4.04 -1.81 -34.84
C MET A 127 -5.49 -1.96 -34.36
N THR A 128 -6.48 -1.71 -35.23
CA THR A 128 -7.89 -1.76 -34.88
C THR A 128 -8.72 -2.59 -35.85
N THR A 129 -9.55 -3.51 -35.35
CA THR A 129 -10.54 -4.27 -36.16
C THR A 129 -11.95 -4.07 -35.60
N LEU A 130 -12.95 -3.94 -36.51
CA LEU A 130 -14.36 -3.74 -36.16
C LEU A 130 -15.27 -4.94 -36.51
N GLY A 131 -14.91 -5.70 -37.52
CA GLY A 131 -15.75 -6.81 -38.05
C GLY A 131 -15.62 -8.09 -37.25
N ASP A 132 -16.61 -8.98 -37.39
CA ASP A 132 -16.62 -10.29 -36.77
C ASP A 132 -15.55 -11.22 -37.39
N GLY A 133 -14.94 -12.06 -36.55
CA GLY A 133 -13.84 -12.94 -36.96
C GLY A 133 -12.59 -12.19 -37.45
N SER A 134 -12.44 -10.93 -37.07
CA SER A 134 -11.38 -10.02 -37.55
C SER A 134 -10.32 -9.84 -36.46
N HIS A 135 -9.21 -10.60 -36.60
CA HIS A 135 -8.15 -10.58 -35.58
C HIS A 135 -7.21 -9.37 -35.76
N GLY A 136 -6.60 -8.91 -34.69
CA GLY A 136 -5.54 -7.93 -34.76
C GLY A 136 -4.35 -8.50 -35.55
N VAL A 137 -3.66 -9.48 -35.00
CA VAL A 137 -2.54 -10.17 -35.65
C VAL A 137 -2.88 -11.64 -35.82
N ALA A 138 -2.81 -12.16 -37.02
CA ALA A 138 -3.16 -13.53 -37.32
C ALA A 138 -2.10 -14.25 -38.17
N ALA A 139 -1.83 -15.51 -37.83
CA ALA A 139 -1.08 -16.42 -38.66
C ALA A 139 -1.87 -17.72 -38.86
N TYR A 140 -2.40 -17.94 -40.05
CA TYR A 140 -3.07 -19.21 -40.39
C TYR A 140 -2.95 -19.55 -41.86
N ALA A 141 -3.16 -20.81 -42.20
CA ALA A 141 -3.12 -21.27 -43.59
C ALA A 141 -4.32 -20.72 -44.35
N ASP A 142 -4.08 -19.96 -45.41
CA ASP A 142 -5.12 -19.57 -46.36
C ASP A 142 -5.69 -20.83 -47.02
N THR A 143 -7.00 -21.03 -46.91
CA THR A 143 -7.70 -22.16 -47.49
C THR A 143 -7.62 -22.20 -49.03
N SER A 144 -7.26 -21.09 -49.66
CA SER A 144 -7.02 -20.98 -51.10
C SER A 144 -5.61 -21.39 -51.51
N ALA A 145 -4.66 -21.56 -50.56
CA ALA A 145 -3.29 -21.98 -50.86
C ALA A 145 -3.22 -23.47 -51.20
N LYS A 146 -2.62 -23.81 -52.34
CA LYS A 146 -2.32 -25.20 -52.68
C LYS A 146 -1.01 -25.64 -52.02
N GLY A 147 -1.10 -26.25 -50.84
CA GLY A 147 0.03 -26.77 -50.07
C GLY A 147 -0.08 -26.38 -48.58
N SER A 148 0.61 -27.11 -47.71
CA SER A 148 0.68 -26.75 -46.28
C SER A 148 1.55 -25.50 -46.10
N VAL A 149 0.98 -24.43 -45.55
CA VAL A 149 1.70 -23.22 -45.16
C VAL A 149 2.23 -23.41 -43.74
N ALA A 150 3.50 -23.10 -43.49
CA ALA A 150 4.16 -23.30 -42.21
C ALA A 150 5.26 -22.26 -41.97
N ASN A 151 5.70 -22.14 -40.73
CA ASN A 151 6.86 -21.36 -40.29
C ASN A 151 6.78 -19.86 -40.65
N GLY A 152 5.59 -19.25 -40.60
CA GLY A 152 5.43 -17.80 -40.72
C GLY A 152 5.82 -17.08 -39.43
N ALA A 153 6.50 -15.94 -39.53
CA ALA A 153 6.87 -15.11 -38.38
C ALA A 153 6.21 -13.74 -38.48
N VAL A 154 5.70 -13.26 -37.33
CA VAL A 154 5.23 -11.88 -37.18
C VAL A 154 5.90 -11.29 -35.95
N GLU A 155 6.53 -10.14 -36.10
CA GLU A 155 7.16 -9.38 -34.99
C GLU A 155 6.43 -8.04 -34.86
N ILE A 156 5.90 -7.75 -33.67
CA ILE A 156 5.20 -6.52 -33.33
C ILE A 156 6.05 -5.77 -32.30
N GLY A 157 6.50 -4.59 -32.66
CA GLY A 157 7.40 -3.77 -31.87
C GLY A 157 6.78 -3.19 -30.62
N ALA A 158 7.63 -2.77 -29.71
CA ALA A 158 7.31 -2.30 -28.38
C ALA A 158 6.30 -1.13 -28.33
N GLY A 159 5.46 -1.10 -27.31
CA GLY A 159 4.47 -0.03 -27.12
C GLY A 159 3.35 0.01 -28.16
N SER A 160 3.20 -1.05 -28.96
CA SER A 160 2.09 -1.16 -29.94
C SER A 160 0.77 -1.52 -29.24
N THR A 161 -0.36 -1.11 -29.86
CA THR A 161 -1.70 -1.43 -29.36
C THR A 161 -2.52 -2.21 -30.38
N ILE A 162 -3.29 -3.17 -29.89
CA ILE A 162 -4.18 -4.04 -30.69
C ILE A 162 -5.57 -3.98 -30.08
N ALA A 163 -6.57 -3.51 -30.83
CA ALA A 163 -7.96 -3.42 -30.39
C ALA A 163 -8.88 -4.19 -31.36
N THR A 164 -9.75 -5.06 -30.84
CA THR A 164 -10.73 -5.81 -31.62
C THR A 164 -12.14 -5.67 -31.01
N ALA A 165 -13.14 -5.34 -31.85
CA ALA A 165 -14.52 -5.14 -31.38
C ALA A 165 -15.49 -6.25 -31.80
N GLY A 166 -15.27 -6.94 -32.89
CA GLY A 166 -16.17 -7.97 -33.42
C GLY A 166 -16.16 -9.29 -32.65
N GLY A 167 -17.24 -10.05 -32.72
CA GLY A 167 -17.33 -11.40 -32.14
C GLY A 167 -16.35 -12.39 -32.80
N GLY A 168 -15.71 -13.25 -31.98
CA GLY A 168 -14.70 -14.19 -32.46
C GLY A 168 -13.42 -13.53 -32.99
N SER A 169 -13.15 -12.28 -32.60
CA SER A 169 -12.06 -11.44 -33.09
C SER A 169 -10.95 -11.36 -32.05
N HIS A 170 -9.95 -12.23 -32.18
CA HIS A 170 -8.85 -12.31 -31.20
C HIS A 170 -7.82 -11.19 -31.39
N GLY A 171 -7.17 -10.77 -30.32
CA GLY A 171 -6.04 -9.83 -30.40
C GLY A 171 -4.91 -10.43 -31.24
N VAL A 172 -4.39 -11.59 -30.82
CA VAL A 172 -3.34 -12.33 -31.52
C VAL A 172 -3.75 -13.79 -31.71
N PHE A 173 -3.69 -14.28 -32.93
CA PHE A 173 -4.10 -15.64 -33.29
C PHE A 173 -3.02 -16.42 -34.03
N ALA A 174 -2.43 -17.44 -33.37
CA ALA A 174 -1.42 -18.34 -33.94
C ALA A 174 -2.01 -19.69 -34.32
N ASN A 175 -2.41 -19.87 -35.58
CA ASN A 175 -2.98 -21.11 -36.10
C ASN A 175 -2.25 -21.63 -37.35
N MET A 176 -0.97 -21.37 -37.44
CA MET A 176 -0.11 -21.91 -38.51
C MET A 176 0.98 -22.77 -37.89
N THR A 177 1.15 -24.00 -38.39
CA THR A 177 2.17 -24.93 -37.89
C THR A 177 3.57 -24.32 -37.98
N GLY A 178 4.27 -24.27 -36.83
CA GLY A 178 5.62 -23.70 -36.72
C GLY A 178 5.68 -22.18 -36.88
N SER A 179 4.53 -21.46 -36.83
CA SER A 179 4.57 -20.00 -36.77
C SER A 179 5.01 -19.51 -35.41
N VAL A 180 5.67 -18.34 -35.40
CA VAL A 180 6.03 -17.60 -34.22
C VAL A 180 5.50 -16.15 -34.33
N LEU A 181 4.65 -15.74 -33.40
CA LEU A 181 4.13 -14.41 -33.29
C LEU A 181 4.74 -13.77 -32.04
N SER A 182 5.71 -12.90 -32.25
CA SER A 182 6.43 -12.25 -31.15
C SER A 182 5.89 -10.84 -30.93
N LEU A 183 5.52 -10.55 -29.71
CA LEU A 183 5.16 -9.24 -29.21
C LEU A 183 6.32 -8.72 -28.37
N ASP A 184 6.80 -7.54 -28.68
CA ASP A 184 7.85 -6.87 -27.93
C ASP A 184 7.31 -6.27 -26.62
N ASP A 185 8.13 -5.55 -25.88
CA ASP A 185 7.76 -5.02 -24.56
C ASP A 185 6.61 -4.00 -24.62
N ASN A 186 5.77 -3.97 -23.57
CA ASN A 186 4.69 -3.00 -23.38
C ASN A 186 3.62 -3.00 -24.52
N VAL A 187 3.34 -4.11 -25.12
CA VAL A 187 2.22 -4.22 -26.07
C VAL A 187 0.90 -4.24 -25.30
N GLY A 188 -0.10 -3.49 -25.79
CA GLY A 188 -1.46 -3.45 -25.26
C GLY A 188 -2.44 -4.22 -26.17
N ILE A 189 -3.31 -5.06 -25.58
CA ILE A 189 -4.35 -5.81 -26.32
C ILE A 189 -5.69 -5.60 -25.62
N THR A 190 -6.72 -5.17 -26.36
CA THR A 190 -8.09 -5.05 -25.90
C THR A 190 -9.03 -5.81 -26.83
N THR A 191 -9.89 -6.66 -26.28
CA THR A 191 -10.93 -7.37 -27.03
C THR A 191 -12.30 -7.16 -26.41
N GLU A 192 -13.30 -6.70 -27.19
CA GLU A 192 -14.63 -6.35 -26.72
C GLU A 192 -15.71 -7.41 -27.12
N GLY A 193 -15.48 -8.13 -28.21
CA GLY A 193 -16.45 -9.06 -28.76
C GLY A 193 -16.56 -10.38 -28.00
N ASP A 194 -17.71 -11.05 -28.08
CA ASP A 194 -17.91 -12.38 -27.50
C ASP A 194 -16.98 -13.42 -28.16
N ALA A 195 -16.52 -14.39 -27.38
CA ALA A 195 -15.56 -15.43 -27.80
C ALA A 195 -14.29 -14.85 -28.46
N SER A 196 -13.86 -13.66 -28.02
CA SER A 196 -12.73 -12.91 -28.57
C SER A 196 -11.58 -12.90 -27.57
N HIS A 197 -10.60 -13.78 -27.76
CA HIS A 197 -9.49 -13.94 -26.81
C HIS A 197 -8.39 -12.91 -27.03
N GLY A 198 -7.70 -12.52 -25.97
CA GLY A 198 -6.51 -11.67 -26.09
C GLY A 198 -5.43 -12.35 -26.92
N LEU A 199 -4.96 -13.51 -26.47
CA LEU A 199 -4.03 -14.40 -27.17
C LEU A 199 -4.69 -15.75 -27.39
N LEU A 200 -4.63 -16.27 -28.63
CA LEU A 200 -5.08 -17.62 -28.97
C LEU A 200 -3.99 -18.36 -29.74
N ALA A 201 -3.46 -19.44 -29.16
CA ALA A 201 -2.54 -20.33 -29.86
C ALA A 201 -3.15 -21.72 -30.14
N GLN A 202 -3.23 -22.12 -31.43
CA GLN A 202 -3.70 -23.42 -31.83
C GLN A 202 -2.58 -24.30 -32.40
N ARG A 203 -1.74 -23.79 -33.30
CA ARG A 203 -0.71 -24.56 -34.01
C ARG A 203 0.63 -23.85 -34.08
N GLY A 204 0.75 -22.69 -33.49
CA GLY A 204 1.94 -21.87 -33.47
C GLY A 204 2.29 -21.44 -32.05
N VAL A 205 3.30 -20.63 -31.94
CA VAL A 205 3.82 -20.07 -30.71
C VAL A 205 3.48 -18.59 -30.67
N ILE A 206 3.04 -18.10 -29.52
CA ILE A 206 2.98 -16.66 -29.20
C ILE A 206 4.02 -16.40 -28.12
N GLU A 207 4.98 -15.53 -28.40
CA GLU A 207 5.97 -15.04 -27.47
C GLU A 207 5.58 -13.60 -27.08
N ALA A 208 5.44 -13.35 -25.78
CA ALA A 208 5.04 -12.05 -25.26
C ALA A 208 6.17 -11.43 -24.43
N GLY A 209 6.63 -10.26 -24.84
CA GLY A 209 7.65 -9.48 -24.13
C GLY A 209 7.16 -8.92 -22.78
N ASP A 210 8.03 -8.20 -22.12
CA ASP A 210 7.77 -7.66 -20.79
C ASP A 210 6.70 -6.55 -20.82
N GLY A 211 5.86 -6.51 -19.77
CA GLY A 211 4.83 -5.47 -19.63
C GLY A 211 3.65 -5.60 -20.60
N LEU A 212 3.41 -6.80 -21.17
CA LEU A 212 2.19 -7.05 -21.94
C LEU A 212 0.95 -6.73 -21.12
N ASN A 213 -0.01 -6.00 -21.71
CA ASN A 213 -1.28 -5.66 -21.08
C ASN A 213 -2.45 -6.21 -21.90
N ILE A 214 -3.26 -7.10 -21.32
CA ILE A 214 -4.44 -7.70 -21.93
C ILE A 214 -5.69 -7.33 -21.14
N SER A 215 -6.70 -6.74 -21.81
CA SER A 215 -8.04 -6.51 -21.29
C SER A 215 -9.06 -7.21 -22.17
N VAL A 216 -9.92 -8.03 -21.57
CA VAL A 216 -10.93 -8.82 -22.28
C VAL A 216 -12.31 -8.56 -21.67
N GLU A 217 -13.28 -8.15 -22.50
CA GLU A 217 -14.63 -7.75 -22.05
C GLU A 217 -15.75 -8.67 -22.52
N GLY A 218 -15.58 -9.38 -23.65
CA GLY A 218 -16.64 -10.18 -24.26
C GLY A 218 -16.92 -11.50 -23.55
N SER A 219 -18.19 -11.96 -23.57
CA SER A 219 -18.61 -13.22 -22.97
C SER A 219 -17.91 -14.43 -23.60
N GLY A 220 -17.48 -15.41 -22.77
CA GLY A 220 -16.75 -16.61 -23.21
C GLY A 220 -15.37 -16.33 -23.77
N SER A 221 -14.81 -15.15 -23.49
CA SER A 221 -13.49 -14.70 -23.95
C SER A 221 -12.42 -14.98 -22.91
N HIS A 222 -11.20 -15.32 -23.34
CA HIS A 222 -10.07 -15.62 -22.45
C HIS A 222 -8.92 -14.64 -22.67
N GLY A 223 -8.18 -14.30 -21.62
CA GLY A 223 -6.98 -13.47 -21.74
C GLY A 223 -5.91 -14.18 -22.60
N ALA A 224 -5.47 -15.34 -22.17
CA ALA A 224 -4.54 -16.22 -22.92
C ALA A 224 -5.14 -17.63 -23.03
N TYR A 225 -5.24 -18.14 -24.25
CA TYR A 225 -5.87 -19.42 -24.53
C TYR A 225 -5.02 -20.28 -25.47
N VAL A 226 -4.80 -21.52 -25.07
CA VAL A 226 -4.19 -22.55 -25.94
C VAL A 226 -5.14 -23.74 -26.05
N ASN A 227 -5.60 -24.10 -27.29
CA ASN A 227 -6.62 -25.10 -27.46
C ASN A 227 -6.16 -26.31 -28.32
N ALA A 228 -4.87 -26.49 -28.53
CA ALA A 228 -4.32 -27.65 -29.25
C ALA A 228 -2.89 -27.95 -28.75
N ALA A 229 -2.53 -29.22 -28.80
CA ALA A 229 -1.24 -29.77 -28.33
C ALA A 229 0.02 -29.17 -29.01
N THR A 230 -0.14 -28.54 -30.16
CA THR A 230 0.96 -27.88 -30.90
C THR A 230 0.98 -26.37 -30.72
N GLY A 231 0.05 -25.83 -29.96
CA GLY A 231 0.03 -24.40 -29.58
C GLY A 231 0.78 -24.15 -28.27
N SER A 232 1.42 -23.00 -28.17
CA SER A 232 2.00 -22.51 -26.92
C SER A 232 1.98 -21.00 -26.81
N ILE A 233 1.91 -20.51 -25.58
CA ILE A 233 2.08 -19.10 -25.22
C ILE A 233 3.21 -19.03 -24.20
N GLU A 234 4.17 -18.13 -24.42
CA GLU A 234 5.29 -17.92 -23.54
C GLU A 234 5.36 -16.44 -23.15
N PHE A 235 5.22 -16.14 -21.87
CA PHE A 235 5.46 -14.81 -21.30
C PHE A 235 6.94 -14.71 -20.92
N LEU A 236 7.70 -13.90 -21.66
CA LEU A 236 9.14 -13.69 -21.45
C LEU A 236 9.47 -12.69 -20.35
N GLY A 237 8.45 -12.00 -19.84
CA GLY A 237 8.48 -11.05 -18.74
C GLY A 237 7.12 -10.94 -18.06
N GLY A 238 6.97 -9.94 -17.17
CA GLY A 238 5.70 -9.68 -16.48
C GLY A 238 4.57 -9.29 -17.44
N ALA A 239 3.34 -9.57 -17.03
CA ALA A 239 2.15 -9.21 -17.80
C ALA A 239 0.99 -8.79 -16.89
N THR A 240 0.16 -7.88 -17.36
CA THR A 240 -1.15 -7.59 -16.79
C THR A 240 -2.22 -8.26 -17.65
N ILE A 241 -3.03 -9.13 -17.04
CA ILE A 241 -4.14 -9.82 -17.70
C ILE A 241 -5.39 -9.55 -16.88
N ASP A 242 -6.33 -8.83 -17.47
CA ASP A 242 -7.62 -8.52 -16.85
C ASP A 242 -8.75 -9.14 -17.67
N ASN A 243 -9.43 -10.12 -17.08
CA ASN A 243 -10.61 -10.75 -17.62
C ASN A 243 -11.79 -10.54 -16.70
N ASN A 244 -12.61 -9.53 -17.01
CA ASN A 244 -13.81 -9.16 -16.27
C ASN A 244 -15.04 -10.03 -16.63
N ASP A 245 -14.93 -10.95 -17.59
CA ASP A 245 -16.01 -11.85 -17.99
C ASP A 245 -16.09 -13.06 -17.03
N ASN A 246 -17.22 -13.26 -16.38
CA ASN A 246 -17.46 -14.38 -15.47
C ASN A 246 -17.50 -15.75 -16.17
N ASP A 247 -17.74 -15.80 -17.48
CA ASP A 247 -17.80 -17.04 -18.28
C ASP A 247 -16.47 -17.39 -18.95
N GLY A 248 -15.44 -16.53 -18.85
CA GLY A 248 -14.11 -16.70 -19.38
C GLY A 248 -13.03 -16.98 -18.34
N TYR A 249 -11.81 -17.18 -18.80
CA TYR A 249 -10.63 -17.39 -17.97
C TYR A 249 -9.55 -16.35 -18.29
N ALA A 250 -8.83 -15.90 -17.27
CA ALA A 250 -7.62 -15.09 -17.52
C ALA A 250 -6.60 -15.94 -18.32
N ILE A 251 -6.41 -17.20 -17.93
CA ILE A 251 -5.51 -18.14 -18.59
C ILE A 251 -6.19 -19.50 -18.73
N TYR A 252 -6.22 -20.02 -19.97
CA TYR A 252 -6.79 -21.34 -20.25
C TYR A 252 -5.85 -22.18 -21.12
N ALA A 253 -5.47 -23.35 -20.62
CA ALA A 253 -4.71 -24.34 -21.37
C ALA A 253 -5.56 -25.60 -21.64
N ASP A 254 -6.02 -25.80 -22.90
CA ASP A 254 -6.66 -27.02 -23.39
C ASP A 254 -5.69 -27.71 -24.35
N LYS A 255 -5.01 -28.75 -23.91
CA LYS A 255 -4.05 -29.58 -24.66
C LYS A 255 -2.66 -29.00 -24.94
N GLY A 256 -2.46 -27.72 -24.84
CA GLY A 256 -1.18 -27.07 -25.10
C GLY A 256 -0.53 -26.49 -23.83
N THR A 257 0.48 -25.65 -24.00
CA THR A 257 1.25 -25.12 -22.88
C THR A 257 1.21 -23.60 -22.80
N ILE A 258 1.07 -23.08 -21.60
CA ILE A 258 1.25 -21.65 -21.29
C ILE A 258 2.32 -21.57 -20.21
N THR A 259 3.41 -20.86 -20.51
CA THR A 259 4.52 -20.66 -19.56
C THR A 259 4.80 -19.19 -19.38
N GLY A 260 5.33 -18.83 -18.21
CA GLY A 260 5.71 -17.45 -17.96
C GLY A 260 6.68 -17.27 -16.80
N THR A 261 7.60 -16.31 -16.96
CA THR A 261 8.55 -15.93 -15.93
C THR A 261 8.53 -14.41 -15.75
N ALA A 262 8.15 -13.93 -14.57
CA ALA A 262 8.12 -12.48 -14.28
C ALA A 262 9.50 -11.83 -14.44
N GLY A 263 10.56 -12.55 -14.11
CA GLY A 263 11.92 -12.00 -14.17
C GLY A 263 12.11 -10.84 -13.19
N ASN A 264 12.39 -9.64 -13.70
CA ASN A 264 12.49 -8.42 -12.90
C ASN A 264 11.17 -7.61 -12.85
N SER A 265 10.14 -8.07 -13.55
CA SER A 265 8.82 -7.44 -13.65
C SER A 265 7.78 -8.18 -12.82
N THR A 266 6.50 -7.89 -12.98
CA THR A 266 5.41 -8.48 -12.21
C THR A 266 4.34 -9.07 -13.10
N PHE A 267 3.75 -10.18 -12.69
CA PHE A 267 2.43 -10.56 -13.16
C PHE A 267 1.35 -9.89 -12.32
N ASN A 268 0.34 -9.34 -12.99
CA ASN A 268 -0.89 -8.89 -12.37
C ASN A 268 -2.07 -9.51 -13.11
N ILE A 269 -2.60 -10.62 -12.56
CA ILE A 269 -3.58 -11.45 -13.24
C ILE A 269 -4.90 -11.42 -12.48
N THR A 270 -5.97 -10.94 -13.12
CA THR A 270 -7.34 -10.94 -12.60
C THR A 270 -8.21 -11.86 -13.46
N GLY A 271 -8.88 -12.82 -12.82
CA GLY A 271 -9.71 -13.85 -13.46
C GLY A 271 -9.16 -15.26 -13.24
N ASN A 272 -9.96 -16.27 -13.51
CA ASN A 272 -9.66 -17.65 -13.17
C ASN A 272 -8.64 -18.30 -14.15
N MET A 273 -7.96 -19.35 -13.68
CA MET A 273 -7.12 -20.20 -14.51
C MET A 273 -7.72 -21.59 -14.63
N TYR A 274 -7.63 -22.16 -15.83
CA TYR A 274 -8.14 -23.51 -16.10
C TYR A 274 -7.18 -24.31 -16.97
N ALA A 275 -6.92 -25.56 -16.58
CA ALA A 275 -6.14 -26.50 -17.38
C ALA A 275 -6.94 -27.79 -17.63
N ASP A 276 -7.07 -28.18 -18.88
CA ASP A 276 -7.88 -29.32 -19.30
C ASP A 276 -7.14 -30.16 -20.36
N ASN A 277 -7.56 -31.43 -20.51
CA ASN A 277 -7.10 -32.34 -21.59
C ASN A 277 -5.58 -32.44 -21.76
N SER A 278 -4.84 -32.53 -20.64
CA SER A 278 -3.37 -32.48 -20.57
C SER A 278 -2.75 -31.13 -20.97
N GLY A 279 -3.51 -30.05 -20.92
CA GLY A 279 -2.99 -28.69 -21.01
C GLY A 279 -2.18 -28.33 -19.73
N SER A 280 -1.16 -27.49 -19.91
CA SER A 280 -0.28 -27.08 -18.80
C SER A 280 -0.16 -25.58 -18.72
N ILE A 281 -0.30 -25.05 -17.49
CA ILE A 281 0.02 -23.68 -17.12
C ILE A 281 1.17 -23.73 -16.11
N ASP A 282 2.27 -23.01 -16.37
CA ASP A 282 3.43 -22.94 -15.50
C ASP A 282 3.90 -21.49 -15.39
N LEU A 283 3.67 -20.89 -14.22
CA LEU A 283 3.95 -19.46 -13.97
C LEU A 283 4.93 -19.28 -12.82
N ASP A 284 6.06 -18.64 -13.12
CA ASP A 284 7.03 -18.18 -12.13
C ASP A 284 6.74 -16.72 -11.77
N MET A 285 5.97 -16.53 -10.69
CA MET A 285 5.50 -15.24 -10.19
C MET A 285 6.47 -14.71 -9.15
N ASP A 286 7.08 -13.57 -9.42
CA ASP A 286 8.13 -12.95 -8.60
C ASP A 286 7.85 -11.45 -8.38
N ASN A 287 8.63 -10.82 -7.51
CA ASN A 287 8.67 -9.36 -7.33
C ASN A 287 7.33 -8.68 -7.06
N ASN A 288 6.57 -9.17 -6.08
CA ASN A 288 5.22 -8.69 -5.74
C ASN A 288 4.17 -8.95 -6.85
N SER A 289 4.32 -10.00 -7.63
CA SER A 289 3.29 -10.44 -8.57
C SER A 289 1.99 -10.77 -7.84
N VAL A 290 0.85 -10.51 -8.49
CA VAL A 290 -0.48 -10.75 -7.91
C VAL A 290 -1.32 -11.59 -8.87
N PHE A 291 -1.89 -12.66 -8.35
CA PHE A 291 -2.96 -13.41 -8.99
C PHE A 291 -4.23 -13.32 -8.16
N THR A 292 -5.31 -12.82 -8.74
CA THR A 292 -6.64 -12.77 -8.13
C THR A 292 -7.59 -13.63 -8.95
N GLY A 293 -7.94 -14.79 -8.42
CA GLY A 293 -8.78 -15.76 -9.13
C GLY A 293 -8.74 -17.14 -8.49
N SER A 294 -9.52 -18.04 -9.04
CA SER A 294 -9.51 -19.46 -8.71
C SER A 294 -8.78 -20.28 -9.79
N THR A 295 -8.41 -21.51 -9.41
CA THR A 295 -7.80 -22.47 -10.34
C THR A 295 -8.62 -23.75 -10.39
N ALA A 296 -8.73 -24.37 -11.57
CA ALA A 296 -9.40 -25.64 -11.74
C ALA A 296 -8.64 -26.54 -12.73
N LEU A 297 -8.69 -27.83 -12.47
CA LEU A 297 -8.02 -28.88 -13.26
C LEU A 297 -9.04 -29.90 -13.76
N ALA A 298 -8.88 -30.37 -15.00
CA ALA A 298 -9.65 -31.50 -15.51
C ALA A 298 -8.80 -32.35 -16.47
N ASN A 299 -9.18 -33.62 -16.64
CA ASN A 299 -8.63 -34.52 -17.68
C ASN A 299 -7.10 -34.49 -17.80
N SER A 300 -6.39 -34.60 -16.66
CA SER A 300 -4.92 -34.53 -16.57
C SER A 300 -4.32 -33.16 -16.96
N GLY A 301 -5.08 -32.06 -16.86
CA GLY A 301 -4.55 -30.70 -16.92
C GLY A 301 -3.66 -30.41 -15.71
N THR A 302 -2.69 -29.53 -15.87
CA THR A 302 -1.76 -29.16 -14.79
C THR A 302 -1.63 -27.65 -14.66
N ILE A 303 -1.62 -27.17 -13.41
CA ILE A 303 -1.30 -25.77 -13.08
C ILE A 303 -0.18 -25.80 -12.04
N ASN A 304 0.94 -25.17 -12.37
CA ASN A 304 2.09 -24.98 -11.49
C ASN A 304 2.28 -23.49 -11.22
N LEU A 305 2.19 -23.09 -9.95
CA LEU A 305 2.38 -21.70 -9.52
C LEU A 305 3.60 -21.60 -8.61
N ASN A 306 4.57 -20.77 -8.98
CA ASN A 306 5.75 -20.48 -8.18
C ASN A 306 5.64 -19.04 -7.63
N LEU A 307 5.27 -18.89 -6.37
CA LEU A 307 5.13 -17.60 -5.70
C LEU A 307 6.40 -17.28 -4.91
N LYS A 308 7.12 -16.21 -5.29
CA LYS A 308 8.38 -15.80 -4.70
C LYS A 308 8.39 -14.30 -4.40
N ASN A 309 9.23 -13.89 -3.45
CA ASN A 309 9.54 -12.48 -3.18
C ASN A 309 8.30 -11.58 -3.03
N ASN A 310 7.46 -11.90 -2.03
CA ASN A 310 6.22 -11.19 -1.69
C ASN A 310 5.14 -11.24 -2.80
N SER A 311 5.07 -12.30 -3.56
CA SER A 311 3.98 -12.50 -4.52
C SER A 311 2.72 -13.02 -3.84
N TYR A 312 1.55 -12.70 -4.38
CA TYR A 312 0.26 -12.97 -3.76
C TYR A 312 -0.63 -13.81 -4.69
N TRP A 313 -1.31 -14.78 -4.11
CA TRP A 313 -2.48 -15.42 -4.71
C TRP A 313 -3.71 -15.13 -3.84
N HIS A 314 -4.61 -14.30 -4.35
CA HIS A 314 -5.92 -14.02 -3.77
C HIS A 314 -6.94 -14.99 -4.34
N VAL A 315 -7.24 -16.05 -3.59
CA VAL A 315 -8.15 -17.11 -4.01
C VAL A 315 -9.60 -16.62 -3.91
N THR A 316 -10.35 -16.67 -5.01
CA THR A 316 -11.74 -16.18 -5.06
C THR A 316 -12.78 -17.27 -4.86
N SER A 317 -12.43 -18.54 -5.06
CA SER A 317 -13.26 -19.73 -4.78
C SER A 317 -12.40 -20.97 -4.61
N SER A 318 -12.99 -22.09 -4.18
CA SER A 318 -12.25 -23.35 -4.03
C SER A 318 -11.45 -23.69 -5.27
N SER A 319 -10.20 -24.09 -5.09
CA SER A 319 -9.16 -24.15 -6.12
C SER A 319 -8.33 -25.42 -6.03
N GLU A 320 -7.80 -25.85 -7.16
CA GLU A 320 -6.89 -26.99 -7.28
C GLU A 320 -5.66 -26.62 -8.10
N VAL A 321 -4.46 -27.02 -7.62
CA VAL A 321 -3.19 -26.85 -8.34
C VAL A 321 -2.34 -28.11 -8.26
N SER A 322 -1.62 -28.44 -9.33
CA SER A 322 -0.73 -29.61 -9.38
C SER A 322 0.56 -29.37 -8.59
N SER A 323 1.13 -28.17 -8.67
CA SER A 323 2.29 -27.79 -7.88
C SER A 323 2.16 -26.35 -7.41
N LEU A 324 2.50 -26.12 -6.16
CA LEU A 324 2.53 -24.81 -5.53
C LEU A 324 3.86 -24.61 -4.79
N HIS A 325 4.67 -23.69 -5.28
CA HIS A 325 5.86 -23.26 -4.56
C HIS A 325 5.57 -21.91 -3.89
N VAL A 326 5.79 -21.80 -2.56
CA VAL A 326 5.57 -20.55 -1.83
C VAL A 326 6.79 -20.24 -0.96
N SER A 327 7.44 -19.12 -1.26
CA SER A 327 8.66 -18.72 -0.56
C SER A 327 8.85 -17.20 -0.51
N GLY A 328 9.82 -16.74 0.29
CA GLY A 328 10.22 -15.34 0.31
C GLY A 328 9.12 -14.37 0.77
N GLY A 329 8.29 -14.75 1.73
CA GLY A 329 7.20 -13.92 2.25
C GLY A 329 5.96 -13.87 1.33
N SER A 330 5.92 -14.70 0.29
CA SER A 330 4.75 -14.78 -0.59
C SER A 330 3.56 -15.38 0.14
N MET A 331 2.34 -14.98 -0.27
CA MET A 331 1.12 -15.31 0.46
C MET A 331 0.07 -15.95 -0.45
N VAL A 332 -0.57 -16.99 0.07
CA VAL A 332 -1.84 -17.52 -0.44
C VAL A 332 -2.96 -17.10 0.51
N ASN A 333 -3.80 -16.19 0.09
CA ASN A 333 -4.99 -15.77 0.83
C ASN A 333 -6.17 -16.64 0.34
N LEU A 334 -6.60 -17.61 1.17
CA LEU A 334 -7.57 -18.64 0.79
C LEU A 334 -8.97 -18.08 0.53
N SER A 335 -9.32 -16.98 1.16
CA SER A 335 -10.61 -16.30 0.91
C SER A 335 -10.40 -14.81 0.71
N HIS A 336 -10.46 -14.37 -0.52
CA HIS A 336 -10.44 -12.95 -0.86
C HIS A 336 -11.83 -12.34 -0.64
N GLU A 337 -11.89 -11.07 -0.21
CA GLU A 337 -13.13 -10.30 0.01
C GLU A 337 -14.11 -10.91 1.03
N ALA A 338 -13.61 -11.27 2.21
CA ALA A 338 -14.42 -11.75 3.33
C ALA A 338 -15.27 -13.01 3.06
N GLY A 339 -14.93 -13.77 2.02
CA GLY A 339 -15.47 -15.12 1.83
C GLY A 339 -14.99 -16.08 2.92
N MET A 340 -15.59 -17.26 2.99
CA MET A 340 -15.26 -18.31 3.93
C MET A 340 -15.59 -19.69 3.36
N ASN A 341 -15.03 -20.75 3.94
CA ASN A 341 -15.21 -22.14 3.51
C ASN A 341 -14.60 -22.46 2.14
N THR A 342 -13.58 -21.71 1.74
CA THR A 342 -12.77 -22.01 0.56
C THR A 342 -11.85 -23.19 0.85
N VAL A 343 -11.74 -24.12 -0.09
CA VAL A 343 -10.82 -25.24 -0.02
C VAL A 343 -9.78 -25.08 -1.14
N VAL A 344 -8.50 -25.02 -0.77
CA VAL A 344 -7.39 -25.06 -1.73
C VAL A 344 -6.74 -26.44 -1.65
N THR A 345 -6.74 -27.18 -2.76
CA THR A 345 -6.09 -28.47 -2.89
C THR A 345 -4.79 -28.34 -3.67
N VAL A 346 -3.70 -28.85 -3.12
CA VAL A 346 -2.35 -28.81 -3.70
C VAL A 346 -1.82 -30.23 -3.81
N ASP A 347 -1.47 -30.67 -5.01
CA ASP A 347 -0.89 -32.00 -5.17
C ASP A 347 0.54 -32.05 -4.64
N ASP A 348 1.38 -31.04 -4.96
CA ASP A 348 2.75 -30.96 -4.47
C ASP A 348 3.09 -29.56 -3.95
N LEU A 349 3.29 -29.41 -2.64
CA LEU A 349 3.67 -28.18 -1.98
C LEU A 349 5.17 -28.11 -1.75
N SER A 350 5.83 -27.05 -2.16
CA SER A 350 7.28 -26.83 -1.97
C SER A 350 7.63 -25.42 -1.53
N GLY A 351 8.90 -25.20 -1.22
CA GLY A 351 9.41 -23.94 -0.69
C GLY A 351 9.31 -23.83 0.84
N SER A 352 9.70 -22.69 1.36
CA SER A 352 9.65 -22.41 2.81
C SER A 352 9.52 -20.91 3.05
N GLY A 353 8.91 -20.52 4.17
CA GLY A 353 8.68 -19.10 4.50
C GLY A 353 7.51 -18.48 3.74
N GLY A 354 6.65 -19.27 3.12
CA GLY A 354 5.38 -18.83 2.55
C GLY A 354 4.30 -18.66 3.62
N VAL A 355 3.31 -17.83 3.36
CA VAL A 355 2.21 -17.51 4.26
C VAL A 355 0.90 -18.05 3.70
N PHE A 356 0.12 -18.76 4.50
CA PHE A 356 -1.25 -19.15 4.20
C PHE A 356 -2.21 -18.40 5.10
N LYS A 357 -3.10 -17.61 4.52
CA LYS A 357 -4.09 -16.80 5.25
C LYS A 357 -5.47 -17.43 5.14
N PHE A 358 -6.09 -17.71 6.29
CA PHE A 358 -7.39 -18.34 6.42
C PHE A 358 -8.41 -17.36 6.97
N ASN A 359 -9.63 -17.39 6.46
CA ASN A 359 -10.80 -16.85 7.14
C ASN A 359 -11.47 -17.95 7.95
N THR A 360 -11.83 -17.68 9.21
CA THR A 360 -12.41 -18.64 10.14
C THR A 360 -13.52 -18.05 10.98
N GLU A 361 -14.33 -18.90 11.58
CA GLU A 361 -15.17 -18.59 12.74
C GLU A 361 -14.80 -19.57 13.87
N LEU A 362 -13.89 -19.18 14.73
CA LEU A 362 -13.41 -20.05 15.81
C LEU A 362 -14.53 -20.53 16.75
N ASP A 363 -15.61 -19.78 16.86
CA ASP A 363 -16.80 -20.16 17.63
C ASP A 363 -17.66 -21.22 16.93
N SER A 364 -17.49 -21.45 15.63
CA SER A 364 -18.23 -22.43 14.84
C SER A 364 -17.26 -23.41 14.17
N GLU A 365 -17.01 -24.57 14.78
CA GLU A 365 -16.08 -25.60 14.28
C GLU A 365 -16.35 -26.05 12.81
N ALA A 366 -17.54 -25.73 12.27
CA ALA A 366 -17.92 -26.06 10.90
C ALA A 366 -17.48 -25.04 9.86
N ASN A 367 -17.11 -23.82 10.27
CA ASN A 367 -16.87 -22.69 9.36
C ASN A 367 -15.39 -22.30 9.35
N GLY A 368 -14.80 -22.33 8.19
CA GLY A 368 -13.41 -21.93 7.99
C GLY A 368 -12.83 -22.48 6.69
N ASP A 369 -11.86 -21.74 6.17
CA ASP A 369 -11.08 -22.15 5.01
C ASP A 369 -10.22 -23.38 5.33
N LYS A 370 -9.87 -24.15 4.29
CA LYS A 370 -9.07 -25.36 4.41
C LYS A 370 -8.00 -25.46 3.33
N LEU A 371 -6.83 -25.92 3.72
CA LEU A 371 -5.75 -26.30 2.82
C LEU A 371 -5.56 -27.81 2.86
N VAL A 372 -5.64 -28.46 1.71
CA VAL A 372 -5.42 -29.90 1.55
C VAL A 372 -4.20 -30.12 0.68
N ILE A 373 -3.21 -30.84 1.21
CA ILE A 373 -1.92 -31.09 0.56
C ILE A 373 -1.75 -32.60 0.40
N ASN A 374 -1.50 -33.06 -0.83
CA ASN A 374 -1.26 -34.48 -1.08
C ASN A 374 0.20 -34.86 -0.79
N SER A 375 1.15 -34.03 -1.19
CA SER A 375 2.58 -34.17 -0.94
C SER A 375 3.18 -32.83 -0.57
N SER A 376 4.12 -32.81 0.37
CA SER A 376 4.86 -31.62 0.76
C SER A 376 6.37 -31.85 0.83
N GLU A 377 7.16 -30.82 0.64
CA GLU A 377 8.62 -30.87 0.73
C GLU A 377 9.06 -31.13 2.16
N THR A 378 9.94 -32.11 2.35
CA THR A 378 10.42 -32.52 3.66
C THR A 378 11.20 -31.41 4.36
N GLY A 379 10.74 -31.02 5.56
CA GLY A 379 11.39 -30.00 6.40
C GLY A 379 11.06 -28.56 5.99
N SER A 380 10.13 -28.35 5.08
CA SER A 380 9.61 -27.02 4.80
C SER A 380 8.83 -26.47 6.00
N THR A 381 8.86 -25.16 6.16
CA THR A 381 8.09 -24.46 7.19
C THR A 381 7.35 -23.30 6.56
N HIS A 382 6.05 -23.22 6.80
CA HIS A 382 5.19 -22.16 6.34
C HIS A 382 4.48 -21.46 7.50
N TYR A 383 4.08 -20.22 7.29
CA TYR A 383 3.39 -19.41 8.28
C TYR A 383 1.88 -19.42 8.06
N VAL A 384 1.14 -19.30 9.14
CA VAL A 384 -0.32 -19.26 9.13
C VAL A 384 -0.78 -17.94 9.68
N HIS A 385 -1.54 -17.20 8.87
CA HIS A 385 -2.32 -16.06 9.28
C HIS A 385 -3.79 -16.45 9.40
N VAL A 386 -4.48 -15.91 10.38
CA VAL A 386 -5.90 -16.19 10.60
C VAL A 386 -6.66 -14.89 10.78
N ASN A 387 -7.63 -14.67 9.91
CA ASN A 387 -8.66 -13.65 10.08
C ASN A 387 -9.91 -14.32 10.65
N ASP A 388 -10.09 -14.21 11.96
CA ASP A 388 -11.24 -14.82 12.64
C ASP A 388 -12.40 -13.84 12.71
N LEU A 389 -13.47 -14.13 11.97
CA LEU A 389 -14.65 -13.29 11.90
C LEU A 389 -15.44 -13.26 13.22
N SER A 390 -15.25 -14.23 14.12
CA SER A 390 -15.85 -14.20 15.46
C SER A 390 -15.20 -13.18 16.41
N LEU A 391 -13.97 -12.70 16.09
CA LEU A 391 -13.28 -11.67 16.87
C LEU A 391 -13.93 -10.28 16.78
N ILE A 392 -14.72 -10.02 15.74
CA ILE A 392 -15.39 -8.73 15.51
C ILE A 392 -16.28 -8.37 16.71
N ASN A 393 -16.91 -9.34 17.33
CA ASN A 393 -17.94 -9.14 18.34
C ASN A 393 -17.56 -9.58 19.78
N GLY A 394 -16.33 -10.08 20.05
CA GLY A 394 -16.04 -10.56 21.37
C GLY A 394 -14.61 -10.97 21.66
N GLU A 395 -14.38 -11.34 22.90
CA GLU A 395 -13.16 -12.02 23.34
C GLU A 395 -13.22 -13.47 22.85
N VAL A 396 -12.15 -13.92 22.19
CA VAL A 396 -11.96 -15.35 21.97
C VAL A 396 -11.65 -15.98 23.34
N SER A 397 -12.64 -16.58 23.95
CA SER A 397 -12.51 -17.21 25.25
C SER A 397 -12.37 -18.74 25.10
N GLY A 398 -11.24 -19.27 25.56
CA GLY A 398 -11.03 -20.70 25.70
C GLY A 398 -10.23 -21.35 24.56
N GLU A 399 -9.73 -22.54 24.85
CA GLU A 399 -9.08 -23.41 23.88
C GLU A 399 -10.15 -23.99 22.94
N LYS A 400 -9.91 -23.85 21.65
CA LYS A 400 -10.75 -24.37 20.56
C LYS A 400 -9.94 -25.36 19.74
N LYS A 401 -10.61 -26.10 18.86
CA LYS A 401 -9.98 -27.05 17.98
C LYS A 401 -10.64 -26.96 16.61
N LEU A 402 -10.11 -26.06 15.76
CA LEU A 402 -10.60 -25.87 14.39
C LEU A 402 -9.59 -26.45 13.41
N HIS A 403 -9.99 -27.44 12.64
CA HIS A 403 -9.16 -28.05 11.60
C HIS A 403 -8.94 -27.06 10.45
N LEU A 404 -7.67 -26.75 10.12
CA LEU A 404 -7.28 -25.85 9.04
C LEU A 404 -6.59 -26.55 7.88
N ILE A 405 -5.64 -27.47 8.16
CA ILE A 405 -4.75 -28.02 7.14
C ILE A 405 -4.69 -29.53 7.27
N THR A 406 -4.77 -30.22 6.12
CA THR A 406 -4.42 -31.64 5.95
C THR A 406 -3.17 -31.71 5.09
N ASP A 407 -2.05 -32.24 5.61
CA ASP A 407 -0.86 -32.60 4.86
C ASP A 407 -0.69 -34.11 4.87
N ASN A 408 -1.16 -34.79 3.82
CA ASN A 408 -1.17 -36.24 3.72
C ASN A 408 0.22 -36.87 3.81
N SER A 409 1.26 -36.13 3.44
CA SER A 409 2.65 -36.57 3.57
C SER A 409 3.25 -36.33 4.96
N SER A 410 2.67 -35.41 5.75
CA SER A 410 3.16 -34.98 7.07
C SER A 410 4.61 -34.45 7.06
N ASN A 411 5.09 -33.92 5.95
CA ASN A 411 6.47 -33.48 5.77
C ASN A 411 6.68 -31.99 6.08
N ALA A 412 5.67 -31.15 5.85
CA ALA A 412 5.73 -29.71 6.10
C ALA A 412 5.38 -29.39 7.57
N SER A 413 5.81 -28.22 8.03
CA SER A 413 5.45 -27.64 9.32
C SER A 413 4.73 -26.31 9.12
N PHE A 414 3.71 -26.04 9.97
CA PHE A 414 2.92 -24.83 9.92
C PHE A 414 2.97 -24.13 11.28
N VAL A 415 3.30 -22.83 11.25
CA VAL A 415 3.51 -22.02 12.46
C VAL A 415 2.68 -20.75 12.36
N GLY A 416 1.93 -20.44 13.42
CA GLY A 416 1.19 -19.18 13.50
C GLY A 416 2.14 -17.98 13.55
N GLU A 417 1.81 -16.92 12.84
CA GLU A 417 2.57 -15.67 12.82
C GLU A 417 1.64 -14.48 13.07
N TYR A 418 2.16 -13.39 13.62
CA TYR A 418 1.41 -12.17 13.81
C TYR A 418 0.96 -11.59 12.47
N MET A 419 -0.33 -11.26 12.39
CA MET A 419 -0.96 -10.61 11.25
C MET A 419 -1.68 -9.34 11.72
N ASP A 420 -1.43 -8.21 11.07
CA ASP A 420 -2.25 -7.01 11.20
C ASP A 420 -3.61 -7.27 10.50
N THR A 421 -4.71 -7.08 11.22
CA THR A 421 -6.06 -7.32 10.68
C THR A 421 -6.53 -6.18 9.75
N GLY A 422 -5.78 -5.08 9.69
CA GLY A 422 -6.20 -3.83 9.03
C GLY A 422 -7.24 -3.04 9.82
N GLY A 423 -7.60 -3.50 11.03
CA GLY A 423 -8.45 -2.83 12.01
C GLY A 423 -7.65 -2.35 13.21
N LEU A 424 -7.96 -2.90 14.41
CA LEU A 424 -7.35 -2.48 15.68
C LEU A 424 -6.26 -3.43 16.18
N TRP A 425 -6.18 -4.65 15.64
CA TRP A 425 -5.43 -5.73 16.25
C TRP A 425 -4.36 -6.33 15.33
N ASP A 426 -3.24 -6.70 15.93
CA ASP A 426 -2.39 -7.79 15.46
C ASP A 426 -2.86 -9.08 16.14
N VAL A 427 -3.07 -10.13 15.36
CA VAL A 427 -3.47 -11.44 15.85
C VAL A 427 -2.37 -12.46 15.65
N LEU A 428 -2.17 -13.33 16.65
CA LEU A 428 -1.25 -14.45 16.60
C LEU A 428 -2.05 -15.75 16.76
N PRO A 429 -2.24 -16.56 15.71
CA PRO A 429 -2.83 -17.88 15.82
C PRO A 429 -1.84 -18.88 16.43
N THR A 430 -2.31 -19.77 17.28
CA THR A 430 -1.57 -20.98 17.69
C THR A 430 -2.08 -22.14 16.85
N VAL A 431 -1.19 -22.71 16.05
CA VAL A 431 -1.48 -23.84 15.16
C VAL A 431 -0.70 -25.05 15.67
N GLU A 432 -1.40 -26.15 15.95
CA GLU A 432 -0.82 -27.37 16.51
C GLU A 432 -1.11 -28.57 15.63
N ARG A 433 -0.11 -29.45 15.53
CA ARG A 433 -0.26 -30.72 14.80
C ARG A 433 -1.12 -31.69 15.55
N GLY A 434 -1.94 -32.46 14.86
CA GLY A 434 -2.96 -33.33 15.42
C GLY A 434 -2.43 -34.38 16.42
N ASP A 435 -1.22 -34.91 16.21
CA ASP A 435 -0.61 -35.90 17.15
C ASP A 435 -0.36 -35.33 18.57
N THR A 436 -0.15 -34.01 18.68
CA THR A 436 -0.07 -33.33 19.99
C THR A 436 -1.43 -33.20 20.67
N LEU A 437 -2.50 -33.31 19.91
CA LEU A 437 -3.89 -33.16 20.37
C LEU A 437 -4.64 -34.49 20.46
N GLY A 438 -3.95 -35.62 20.20
CA GLY A 438 -4.55 -36.96 20.16
C GLY A 438 -5.31 -37.27 18.86
N GLU A 439 -5.05 -36.52 17.78
CA GLU A 439 -5.61 -36.68 16.44
C GLU A 439 -4.54 -37.21 15.45
N SER A 440 -4.83 -37.21 14.17
CA SER A 440 -3.91 -37.65 13.13
C SER A 440 -2.75 -36.67 12.91
N ALA A 441 -1.53 -37.20 12.76
CA ALA A 441 -0.32 -36.38 12.55
C ALA A 441 -0.29 -35.58 11.22
N ASN A 442 -1.14 -35.94 10.28
CA ASN A 442 -1.29 -35.20 9.00
C ASN A 442 -2.26 -34.02 9.07
N GLU A 443 -2.87 -33.80 10.23
CA GLU A 443 -3.82 -32.71 10.43
C GLU A 443 -3.25 -31.59 11.31
N TRP A 444 -3.61 -30.34 11.02
CA TRP A 444 -3.21 -29.16 11.76
C TRP A 444 -4.44 -28.35 12.18
N TYR A 445 -4.44 -27.94 13.42
CA TYR A 445 -5.57 -27.31 14.09
C TYR A 445 -5.22 -25.93 14.64
N LEU A 446 -6.09 -24.96 14.42
CA LEU A 446 -6.09 -23.71 15.18
C LEU A 446 -6.64 -23.99 16.57
N THR A 447 -5.82 -23.75 17.61
CA THR A 447 -6.20 -24.02 19.01
C THR A 447 -6.40 -22.75 19.82
N LYS A 448 -5.77 -21.64 19.42
CA LYS A 448 -5.85 -20.36 20.14
C LYS A 448 -5.57 -19.20 19.20
N ILE A 449 -6.15 -18.04 19.52
CA ILE A 449 -5.77 -16.75 18.92
C ILE A 449 -5.42 -15.77 20.04
N GLU A 450 -4.24 -15.17 19.98
CA GLU A 450 -3.83 -14.05 20.83
C GLU A 450 -3.97 -12.75 20.07
N LYS A 451 -4.45 -11.68 20.77
CA LYS A 451 -4.57 -10.33 20.22
C LYS A 451 -3.65 -9.37 20.94
N LYS A 452 -3.06 -8.44 20.22
CA LYS A 452 -2.45 -7.22 20.76
C LYS A 452 -2.88 -6.03 19.92
N GLU A 453 -2.84 -4.83 20.50
CA GLU A 453 -3.07 -3.58 19.72
C GLU A 453 -2.06 -3.53 18.58
N ASN A 454 -2.53 -3.24 17.35
CA ASN A 454 -1.64 -3.05 16.21
C ASN A 454 -0.96 -1.67 16.24
N GLY A 455 -0.01 -1.44 15.34
CA GLY A 455 0.77 -0.21 15.31
C GLY A 455 -0.06 1.06 15.15
N ASN A 456 -1.19 1.03 14.43
CA ASN A 456 -2.11 2.15 14.30
C ASN A 456 -2.77 2.47 15.63
N THR A 457 -3.34 1.47 16.28
CA THR A 457 -4.00 1.59 17.59
C THR A 457 -3.04 2.08 18.68
N GLU A 458 -1.82 1.51 18.75
CA GLU A 458 -0.78 1.96 19.67
C GLU A 458 -0.40 3.43 19.41
N THR A 459 -0.21 3.82 18.14
CA THR A 459 0.15 5.21 17.78
C THR A 459 -0.94 6.20 18.19
N ILE A 460 -2.21 5.87 17.99
CA ILE A 460 -3.34 6.72 18.38
C ILE A 460 -3.37 6.88 19.91
N ASN A 461 -3.22 5.80 20.67
CA ASN A 461 -3.19 5.83 22.12
C ASN A 461 -2.00 6.64 22.66
N ASP A 462 -0.83 6.49 22.06
CA ASP A 462 0.37 7.27 22.36
C ASP A 462 0.19 8.76 22.03
N GLY A 463 -0.58 9.11 21.01
CA GLY A 463 -0.97 10.49 20.70
C GLY A 463 -1.65 11.14 21.88
N PHE A 464 -2.67 10.52 22.46
CA PHE A 464 -3.35 11.06 23.65
C PHE A 464 -2.44 11.12 24.88
N ALA A 465 -1.58 10.14 25.08
CA ALA A 465 -0.60 10.15 26.17
C ALA A 465 0.42 11.29 26.02
N SER A 466 0.84 11.57 24.77
CA SER A 466 1.78 12.64 24.48
C SER A 466 1.17 14.03 24.70
N ASP A 467 -0.10 14.23 24.34
CA ASP A 467 -0.81 15.49 24.61
C ASP A 467 -0.91 15.80 26.10
N TYR A 468 -1.31 14.80 26.88
CA TYR A 468 -1.33 14.94 28.35
C TYR A 468 0.07 15.25 28.89
N SER A 469 1.09 14.60 28.38
CA SER A 469 2.48 14.80 28.80
C SER A 469 3.00 16.18 28.44
N LEU A 470 2.70 16.70 27.25
CA LEU A 470 3.05 18.06 26.84
C LEU A 470 2.33 19.09 27.71
N TRP A 471 1.00 18.94 27.93
CA TRP A 471 0.22 19.81 28.79
C TRP A 471 0.76 19.80 30.23
N ARG A 472 1.11 18.63 30.79
CA ARG A 472 1.74 18.47 32.11
C ARG A 472 3.11 19.15 32.17
N ALA A 473 3.96 18.98 31.12
CA ALA A 473 5.30 19.57 31.07
C ALA A 473 5.30 21.11 31.02
N THR A 474 4.21 21.68 30.53
CA THR A 474 4.03 23.16 30.48
C THR A 474 3.39 23.74 31.72
N ASN A 475 3.00 22.93 32.72
CA ASN A 475 2.57 23.43 34.03
C ASN A 475 3.78 23.98 34.80
N ASP A 476 3.78 25.30 34.99
CA ASP A 476 4.94 26.00 35.49
C ASP A 476 4.90 26.21 37.01
N THR A 477 6.08 26.28 37.62
CA THR A 477 6.30 26.89 38.93
C THR A 477 6.56 28.39 38.78
N LEU A 478 6.36 29.15 39.84
CA LEU A 478 6.63 30.61 39.85
C LEU A 478 8.03 30.92 39.30
N ARG A 479 9.05 30.20 39.75
CA ARG A 479 10.43 30.49 39.39
C ARG A 479 10.74 30.18 37.91
N LYS A 480 10.13 29.15 37.36
CA LYS A 480 10.27 28.83 35.91
C LYS A 480 9.69 29.95 35.05
N ARG A 481 8.58 30.54 35.46
CA ARG A 481 7.87 31.56 34.69
C ARG A 481 8.54 32.93 34.78
N LEU A 482 8.87 33.37 35.97
CA LEU A 482 9.24 34.77 36.24
C LEU A 482 10.69 34.96 36.72
N GLY A 483 11.47 33.89 36.91
CA GLY A 483 12.73 33.96 37.65
C GLY A 483 12.52 34.36 39.11
N ASP A 484 13.46 35.02 39.72
CA ASP A 484 13.31 35.54 41.07
C ASP A 484 12.93 37.03 41.02
N ILE A 485 11.63 37.34 40.83
CA ILE A 485 11.13 38.72 40.77
C ILE A 485 11.24 39.47 42.09
N ARG A 486 11.64 38.80 43.18
CA ARG A 486 11.94 39.44 44.47
C ARG A 486 13.25 40.24 44.41
N SER A 487 14.05 40.04 43.39
CA SER A 487 15.36 40.69 43.21
C SER A 487 15.27 42.03 42.45
N GLY A 488 14.10 42.37 41.86
CA GLY A 488 13.88 43.62 41.12
C GLY A 488 13.53 44.81 42.03
N GLU A 489 13.40 46.00 41.45
CA GLU A 489 12.90 47.16 42.16
C GLU A 489 11.43 46.96 42.60
N HIS A 490 11.10 47.29 43.82
CA HIS A 490 9.76 47.09 44.36
C HIS A 490 8.71 47.95 43.62
N GLY A 491 7.65 47.31 43.14
CA GLY A 491 6.49 47.99 42.56
C GLY A 491 6.59 48.32 41.08
N THR A 492 7.56 47.77 40.33
CA THR A 492 7.72 47.99 38.90
C THR A 492 6.91 47.02 38.08
N ASP A 493 6.31 47.53 37.00
CA ASP A 493 5.66 46.71 35.98
C ASP A 493 6.73 46.01 35.08
N GLY A 494 6.38 44.90 34.43
CA GLY A 494 7.35 44.18 33.62
C GLY A 494 6.76 43.48 32.38
N VAL A 495 7.58 43.37 31.35
CA VAL A 495 7.38 42.49 30.23
C VAL A 495 8.45 41.41 30.29
N TRP A 496 8.05 40.19 30.02
CA TRP A 496 9.00 39.08 30.01
C TRP A 496 8.74 38.14 28.81
N ALA A 497 9.82 37.54 28.35
CA ALA A 497 9.78 36.49 27.36
C ALA A 497 10.56 35.27 27.88
N ARG A 498 10.05 34.10 27.60
CA ARG A 498 10.68 32.82 27.94
C ARG A 498 10.61 31.85 26.78
N MET A 499 11.66 31.09 26.61
CA MET A 499 11.74 29.96 25.68
C MET A 499 12.26 28.76 26.46
N TYR A 500 11.68 27.61 26.19
CA TYR A 500 12.24 26.34 26.65
C TYR A 500 12.12 25.27 25.57
N HIS A 501 13.07 24.36 25.59
CA HIS A 501 13.20 23.25 24.68
C HIS A 501 13.50 21.99 25.47
N GLY A 502 12.88 20.87 25.10
CA GLY A 502 13.03 19.64 25.85
C GLY A 502 12.68 18.39 25.06
N LYS A 503 12.87 17.26 25.73
CA LYS A 503 12.50 15.95 25.23
C LYS A 503 11.73 15.18 26.30
N LEU A 504 10.50 14.79 25.97
CA LEU A 504 9.71 13.85 26.73
C LEU A 504 9.88 12.44 26.14
N LYS A 505 9.82 11.44 26.99
CA LYS A 505 9.83 10.03 26.60
C LYS A 505 8.75 9.29 27.38
N GLY A 506 7.74 8.80 26.68
CA GLY A 506 6.74 7.83 27.17
C GLY A 506 7.20 6.40 27.00
N GLN A 507 6.28 5.46 27.08
CA GLN A 507 6.56 4.01 26.89
C GLN A 507 6.95 3.72 25.44
N SER A 508 6.14 4.16 24.47
CA SER A 508 6.30 3.86 23.04
C SER A 508 6.49 5.10 22.16
N TYR A 509 6.66 6.30 22.78
CA TYR A 509 6.87 7.53 22.04
C TYR A 509 7.97 8.42 22.63
N THR A 510 8.45 9.34 21.80
CA THR A 510 9.29 10.46 22.20
C THR A 510 8.76 11.75 21.58
N ASP A 511 8.73 12.82 22.36
CA ASP A 511 8.36 14.17 21.92
C ASP A 511 9.52 15.14 22.11
N LYS A 512 9.97 15.79 21.03
CA LYS A 512 10.92 16.90 21.06
C LYS A 512 10.16 18.19 20.88
N TYR A 513 9.99 18.93 21.96
CA TYR A 513 9.17 20.12 21.98
C TYR A 513 9.96 21.40 22.24
N HIS A 514 9.40 22.50 21.79
CA HIS A 514 9.86 23.86 22.12
C HIS A 514 8.66 24.75 22.37
N THR A 515 8.81 25.63 23.37
CA THR A 515 7.75 26.49 23.83
C THR A 515 8.24 27.92 23.93
N TYR A 516 7.41 28.87 23.52
CA TYR A 516 7.60 30.29 23.63
C TYR A 516 6.51 30.88 24.50
N GLN A 517 6.90 31.70 25.45
CA GLN A 517 5.98 32.42 26.31
C GLN A 517 6.29 33.93 26.27
N LEU A 518 5.25 34.74 26.20
CA LEU A 518 5.34 36.20 26.31
C LEU A 518 4.35 36.68 27.37
N GLY A 519 4.83 37.41 28.37
CA GLY A 519 3.99 37.88 29.44
C GLY A 519 4.18 39.35 29.76
N TYR A 520 3.10 39.93 30.31
CA TYR A 520 3.08 41.25 30.90
C TYR A 520 2.50 41.16 32.29
N ASP A 521 3.12 41.85 33.24
CA ASP A 521 2.60 41.94 34.61
C ASP A 521 2.68 43.35 35.18
N LYS A 522 1.76 43.59 36.08
CA LYS A 522 1.65 44.84 36.86
C LYS A 522 1.89 44.53 38.31
N THR A 523 2.83 45.23 38.88
CA THR A 523 3.25 45.04 40.26
C THR A 523 2.85 46.23 41.14
N ARG A 524 2.36 45.92 42.35
CA ARG A 524 2.07 46.88 43.39
C ARG A 524 2.80 46.49 44.68
N TYR A 525 3.41 47.44 45.33
CA TYR A 525 4.09 47.26 46.60
C TYR A 525 3.36 48.01 47.71
N ASP A 526 3.24 47.34 48.86
CA ASP A 526 2.70 47.88 50.08
C ASP A 526 3.66 47.53 51.23
N GLU A 527 4.10 48.58 52.02
CA GLU A 527 5.09 48.36 53.06
C GLU A 527 4.64 47.36 54.14
N LYS A 528 3.33 47.26 54.42
CA LYS A 528 2.78 46.33 55.43
C LYS A 528 2.53 44.97 54.92
N ASN A 529 2.08 44.84 53.66
CA ASN A 529 1.56 43.57 53.05
C ASN A 529 2.52 42.92 52.05
N GLY A 530 3.57 43.65 51.61
CA GLY A 530 4.54 43.17 50.64
C GLY A 530 4.13 43.48 49.19
N GLN A 531 4.62 42.70 48.26
CA GLN A 531 4.47 42.91 46.82
C GLN A 531 3.40 41.99 46.23
N ARG A 532 2.53 42.52 45.38
CA ARG A 532 1.57 41.76 44.57
C ARG A 532 1.76 42.05 43.09
N THR A 533 1.94 41.00 42.32
CA THR A 533 2.10 41.03 40.85
C THR A 533 0.93 40.30 40.19
N ASN A 534 0.24 40.95 39.26
CA ASN A 534 -0.83 40.36 38.47
C ASN A 534 -0.42 40.41 37.01
N GLY A 535 -0.57 39.32 36.27
CA GLY A 535 -0.12 39.27 34.87
C GLY A 535 -0.91 38.34 33.98
N ILE A 536 -0.59 38.46 32.70
CA ILE A 536 -1.12 37.68 31.62
C ILE A 536 0.05 37.05 30.84
N VAL A 537 -0.12 35.83 30.34
CA VAL A 537 0.87 35.13 29.51
C VAL A 537 0.21 34.51 28.33
N LEU A 538 0.84 34.68 27.16
CA LEU A 538 0.56 33.92 25.92
C LEU A 538 1.63 32.87 25.75
N GLU A 539 1.22 31.70 25.32
CA GLU A 539 2.10 30.55 25.12
C GLU A 539 1.84 29.86 23.77
N ARG A 540 2.90 29.48 23.10
CA ARG A 540 2.87 28.55 21.95
C ARG A 540 3.92 27.45 22.14
N SER A 541 3.48 26.20 22.12
CA SER A 541 4.34 25.01 22.10
C SER A 541 4.17 24.27 20.80
N GLU A 542 5.25 23.68 20.33
CA GLU A 542 5.26 22.80 19.17
C GLU A 542 6.13 21.58 19.49
N GLY A 543 5.63 20.38 19.21
CA GLY A 543 6.28 19.11 19.45
C GLY A 543 6.40 18.29 18.16
N LYS A 544 7.52 17.55 18.07
CA LYS A 544 7.72 16.53 17.03
C LYS A 544 7.81 15.18 17.68
N LEU A 545 6.85 14.33 17.33
CA LEU A 545 6.64 13.03 17.92
C LEU A 545 7.20 11.93 17.04
N SER A 546 7.82 10.95 17.68
CA SER A 546 8.18 9.66 17.07
C SER A 546 7.56 8.58 17.91
N TYR A 547 6.70 7.79 17.31
CA TYR A 547 6.05 6.60 17.87
C TYR A 547 6.78 5.34 17.40
N THR A 548 6.52 4.20 18.00
CA THR A 548 7.06 2.92 17.54
C THR A 548 6.61 2.62 16.11
N ALA A 549 5.33 2.85 15.80
CA ALA A 549 4.71 2.56 14.51
C ALA A 549 4.28 3.83 13.75
N GLY A 550 4.83 5.03 14.07
CA GLY A 550 4.41 6.25 13.41
C GLY A 550 5.24 7.48 13.77
N LYS A 551 4.78 8.61 13.29
CA LYS A 551 5.30 9.95 13.63
C LYS A 551 4.13 10.93 13.79
N GLY A 552 4.36 12.02 14.54
CA GLY A 552 3.33 13.04 14.75
C GLY A 552 3.90 14.43 14.99
N GLU A 553 2.98 15.38 15.00
CA GLU A 553 3.24 16.75 15.39
C GLU A 553 2.13 17.18 16.35
N THR A 554 2.51 17.89 17.42
CA THR A 554 1.56 18.45 18.37
C THR A 554 1.80 19.95 18.52
N GLY A 555 0.74 20.69 18.70
CA GLY A 555 0.74 22.11 18.96
C GLY A 555 -0.09 22.43 20.19
N LEU A 556 0.35 23.43 20.98
CA LEU A 556 -0.42 23.97 22.09
C LEU A 556 -0.37 25.50 22.05
N THR A 557 -1.51 26.14 21.97
CA THR A 557 -1.64 27.59 22.15
C THR A 557 -2.42 27.85 23.41
N ALA A 558 -1.85 28.60 24.37
CA ALA A 558 -2.49 28.82 25.64
C ALA A 558 -2.45 30.30 26.10
N LEU A 559 -3.46 30.67 26.88
CA LEU A 559 -3.56 31.93 27.61
C LEU A 559 -3.55 31.64 29.10
N GLY A 560 -2.70 32.35 29.82
CA GLY A 560 -2.65 32.28 31.30
C GLY A 560 -2.87 33.63 31.97
N LEU A 561 -3.56 33.58 33.10
CA LEU A 561 -3.69 34.71 34.02
C LEU A 561 -3.06 34.30 35.36
N TYR A 562 -2.28 35.18 35.97
CA TYR A 562 -1.66 34.85 37.23
C TYR A 562 -1.67 36.03 38.24
N THR A 563 -1.63 35.66 39.53
CA THR A 563 -1.43 36.57 40.62
C THR A 563 -0.43 35.98 41.61
N THR A 564 0.61 36.74 41.89
CA THR A 564 1.68 36.34 42.81
C THR A 564 1.74 37.34 43.94
N TRP A 565 1.78 36.88 45.18
CA TRP A 565 1.99 37.70 46.36
C TRP A 565 3.27 37.30 47.05
N PHE A 566 4.12 38.26 47.38
CA PHE A 566 5.33 38.14 48.20
C PHE A 566 5.20 38.90 49.48
N GLY A 567 5.17 38.19 50.58
CA GLY A 567 5.11 38.80 51.93
C GLY A 567 6.48 39.16 52.46
N ASN A 568 6.54 40.16 53.30
CA ASN A 568 7.77 40.71 53.87
C ASN A 568 8.63 39.75 54.72
N LYS A 569 8.08 38.58 55.09
CA LYS A 569 8.79 37.47 55.80
C LYS A 569 9.30 36.36 54.90
N GLY A 570 9.39 36.60 53.59
CA GLY A 570 9.93 35.69 52.60
C GLY A 570 8.98 34.61 52.11
N HIS A 571 7.74 34.56 52.54
CA HIS A 571 6.73 33.67 51.99
C HIS A 571 6.10 34.27 50.74
N TYR A 572 5.64 33.37 49.85
CA TYR A 572 4.90 33.76 48.65
C TYR A 572 3.74 32.79 48.37
N THR A 573 2.79 33.32 47.65
CA THR A 573 1.68 32.55 47.07
C THR A 573 1.56 32.90 45.60
N ASP A 574 1.42 31.90 44.75
CA ASP A 574 1.22 32.06 43.30
C ASP A 574 -0.02 31.29 42.84
N ILE A 575 -0.90 31.96 42.11
CA ILE A 575 -2.10 31.38 41.55
C ILE A 575 -2.08 31.61 40.06
N VAL A 576 -2.27 30.54 39.27
CA VAL A 576 -2.28 30.58 37.81
C VAL A 576 -3.56 29.93 37.29
N LEU A 577 -4.27 30.63 36.43
CA LEU A 577 -5.36 30.11 35.62
C LEU A 577 -4.86 29.99 34.20
N ARG A 578 -5.11 28.87 33.52
CA ARG A 578 -4.64 28.62 32.16
C ARG A 578 -5.71 27.94 31.35
N ALA A 579 -5.87 28.36 30.09
CA ALA A 579 -6.71 27.74 29.09
C ALA A 579 -5.88 27.58 27.83
N GLY A 580 -5.91 26.40 27.23
CA GLY A 580 -5.14 26.05 26.03
C GLY A 580 -5.94 25.23 25.04
N HIS A 581 -5.56 25.38 23.79
CA HIS A 581 -6.02 24.57 22.65
C HIS A 581 -4.83 23.76 22.14
N LEU A 582 -5.03 22.45 22.05
CA LEU A 582 -4.07 21.50 21.49
C LEU A 582 -4.53 21.11 20.09
N ASP A 583 -3.59 21.01 19.17
CA ASP A 583 -3.75 20.43 17.85
C ASP A 583 -2.78 19.25 17.69
N HIS A 584 -3.24 18.14 17.19
CA HIS A 584 -2.46 16.89 17.04
C HIS A 584 -2.63 16.29 15.66
N LYS A 585 -1.50 15.87 15.06
CA LYS A 585 -1.46 15.19 13.77
C LYS A 585 -0.59 13.95 13.88
N MET A 586 -1.06 12.83 13.32
CA MET A 586 -0.38 11.55 13.33
C MET A 586 -0.34 10.93 11.93
N ASN A 587 0.75 10.21 11.63
CA ASN A 587 0.89 9.36 10.46
C ASN A 587 1.50 8.05 10.94
N THR A 588 0.84 6.94 10.66
CA THR A 588 1.32 5.61 10.99
C THR A 588 2.16 5.02 9.85
N TYR A 589 2.81 3.88 10.10
CA TYR A 589 3.63 3.15 9.14
C TYR A 589 3.06 1.74 8.93
N GLY A 590 3.43 1.09 7.83
CA GLY A 590 3.06 -0.28 7.53
C GLY A 590 2.07 -0.40 6.39
N GLU A 591 1.55 -1.60 6.18
CA GLU A 591 0.61 -1.92 5.08
C GLU A 591 -0.69 -1.13 5.20
N TYR A 592 -1.19 -0.94 6.42
CA TYR A 592 -2.41 -0.21 6.73
C TYR A 592 -2.13 1.20 7.26
N ALA A 593 -1.03 1.82 6.81
CA ALA A 593 -0.68 3.19 7.20
C ALA A 593 -1.83 4.17 6.96
N GLU A 594 -2.03 5.08 7.92
CA GLU A 594 -3.08 6.07 7.85
C GLU A 594 -2.67 7.40 8.47
N ARG A 595 -3.45 8.42 8.19
CA ARG A 595 -3.33 9.74 8.79
C ARG A 595 -4.55 10.03 9.65
N SER A 596 -4.31 10.68 10.79
CA SER A 596 -5.35 11.21 11.64
C SER A 596 -4.95 12.54 12.28
N ASP A 597 -5.93 13.37 12.53
CA ASP A 597 -5.77 14.64 13.21
C ASP A 597 -6.98 14.93 14.12
N TYR A 598 -6.72 15.59 15.23
CA TYR A 598 -7.77 16.03 16.15
C TYR A 598 -7.33 17.27 16.94
N ASP A 599 -8.31 17.96 17.49
CA ASP A 599 -8.14 19.11 18.35
C ASP A 599 -8.69 18.83 19.75
N ASN A 600 -8.07 19.44 20.78
CA ASN A 600 -8.54 19.34 22.14
C ASN A 600 -8.39 20.68 22.90
N ALA A 601 -9.12 20.84 23.95
CA ALA A 601 -8.98 21.98 24.85
C ALA A 601 -8.62 21.53 26.28
N ALA A 602 -7.69 22.23 26.89
CA ALA A 602 -7.23 21.96 28.26
C ALA A 602 -7.29 23.20 29.12
N TYR A 603 -7.66 23.03 30.39
CA TYR A 603 -7.79 24.08 31.39
C TYR A 603 -7.04 23.67 32.64
N SER A 604 -6.46 24.64 33.36
CA SER A 604 -5.89 24.38 34.69
C SER A 604 -5.96 25.57 35.64
N ILE A 605 -5.98 25.25 36.92
CA ILE A 605 -5.73 26.17 38.00
C ILE A 605 -4.61 25.60 38.87
N SER A 606 -3.60 26.41 39.15
CA SER A 606 -2.48 26.05 40.00
C SER A 606 -2.39 26.98 41.19
N PHE A 607 -2.08 26.43 42.37
CA PHE A 607 -1.80 27.12 43.57
C PHE A 607 -0.45 26.66 44.12
N GLU A 608 0.53 27.58 44.22
CA GLU A 608 1.85 27.34 44.82
C GLU A 608 2.06 28.20 46.05
N TYR A 609 2.60 27.59 47.09
CA TYR A 609 3.07 28.28 48.28
C TYR A 609 4.51 27.93 48.58
N GLY A 610 5.32 28.91 48.92
CA GLY A 610 6.69 28.69 49.35
C GLY A 610 7.18 29.77 50.33
N ARG A 611 8.30 29.49 50.98
CA ARG A 611 8.95 30.43 51.90
C ARG A 611 10.45 30.40 51.75
N GLN A 612 11.05 31.51 51.29
CA GLN A 612 12.51 31.65 51.25
C GLN A 612 13.05 32.05 52.62
N LYS A 613 13.99 31.24 53.09
CA LYS A 613 14.82 31.53 54.25
C LYS A 613 16.22 31.88 53.76
N ASN A 614 16.70 33.08 54.18
CA ASN A 614 18.06 33.54 53.84
C ASN A 614 19.01 33.22 55.00
N TYR A 615 20.23 32.84 54.68
CA TYR A 615 21.30 32.50 55.63
C TYR A 615 22.53 33.34 55.35
N GLU A 616 23.53 33.19 56.21
CA GLU A 616 24.82 33.90 56.06
C GLU A 616 25.51 33.57 54.72
N LYS A 617 26.33 34.52 54.27
CA LYS A 617 27.09 34.41 52.99
C LYS A 617 26.23 34.30 51.75
N GLY A 618 24.97 34.76 51.80
CA GLY A 618 24.06 34.80 50.67
C GLY A 618 23.34 33.46 50.35
N TRP A 619 23.50 32.43 51.17
CA TRP A 619 22.76 31.21 51.01
C TRP A 619 21.27 31.40 51.27
N PHE A 620 20.44 30.64 50.51
CA PHE A 620 19.00 30.58 50.73
C PHE A 620 18.47 29.16 50.58
N PHE A 621 17.35 28.88 51.25
CA PHE A 621 16.58 27.63 51.14
C PHE A 621 15.10 28.00 51.04
N THR A 622 14.40 27.42 50.02
CA THR A 622 13.01 27.72 49.74
C THR A 622 12.21 26.41 49.62
N PRO A 623 11.60 25.92 50.69
CA PRO A 623 10.60 24.85 50.61
C PRO A 623 9.36 25.35 49.87
N GLN A 624 8.75 24.45 49.10
CA GLN A 624 7.61 24.75 48.21
C GLN A 624 6.60 23.61 48.24
N ALA A 625 5.33 23.96 48.09
CA ALA A 625 4.24 23.02 47.84
C ALA A 625 3.31 23.61 46.76
N GLN A 626 2.81 22.79 45.89
CA GLN A 626 1.92 23.21 44.81
C GLN A 626 0.85 22.15 44.58
N ILE A 627 -0.34 22.59 44.24
CA ILE A 627 -1.40 21.73 43.66
C ILE A 627 -1.85 22.34 42.34
N THR A 628 -2.00 21.52 41.33
CA THR A 628 -2.53 21.90 40.03
C THR A 628 -3.72 20.99 39.70
N LEU A 629 -4.89 21.61 39.54
CA LEU A 629 -6.09 20.92 39.05
C LEU A 629 -6.28 21.28 37.61
N GLY A 630 -6.58 20.27 36.79
CA GLY A 630 -6.72 20.42 35.35
C GLY A 630 -7.81 19.55 34.75
N ARG A 631 -8.22 19.92 33.55
CA ARG A 631 -9.11 19.14 32.72
C ARG A 631 -8.73 19.25 31.25
N MET A 632 -8.71 18.14 30.56
CA MET A 632 -8.73 18.04 29.10
C MET A 632 -10.13 17.59 28.68
N ASN A 633 -10.67 18.16 27.61
CA ASN A 633 -11.99 17.79 27.12
C ASN A 633 -11.98 16.38 26.50
N SER A 634 -13.17 15.82 26.29
CA SER A 634 -13.36 14.66 25.43
C SER A 634 -13.06 15.00 23.97
N VAL A 635 -12.69 13.98 23.20
CA VAL A 635 -12.38 14.09 21.76
C VAL A 635 -13.06 12.96 21.05
N ASP A 636 -13.75 13.26 19.95
CA ASP A 636 -14.29 12.30 19.02
C ASP A 636 -13.83 12.64 17.60
N PHE A 637 -13.36 11.66 16.87
CA PHE A 637 -12.93 11.83 15.47
C PHE A 637 -12.91 10.48 14.73
N THR A 638 -12.72 10.56 13.42
CA THR A 638 -12.59 9.37 12.56
C THR A 638 -11.29 9.46 11.78
N THR A 639 -10.52 8.38 11.76
CA THR A 639 -9.26 8.30 11.01
C THR A 639 -9.52 8.21 9.50
N GLU A 640 -8.47 8.37 8.70
CA GLU A 640 -8.57 8.26 7.22
C GLU A 640 -9.10 6.90 6.77
N ARG A 641 -8.81 5.81 7.48
CA ARG A 641 -9.31 4.46 7.19
C ARG A 641 -10.67 4.14 7.81
N GLY A 642 -11.32 5.11 8.45
CA GLY A 642 -12.68 4.98 8.95
C GLY A 642 -12.79 4.45 10.39
N THR A 643 -11.70 4.34 11.15
CA THR A 643 -11.76 4.01 12.57
C THR A 643 -12.36 5.18 13.34
N LYS A 644 -13.48 4.93 14.01
CA LYS A 644 -14.16 5.89 14.89
C LYS A 644 -13.55 5.80 16.28
N ILE A 645 -13.16 6.95 16.83
CA ILE A 645 -12.49 7.06 18.12
C ILE A 645 -13.27 8.02 19.00
N ASP A 646 -13.53 7.59 20.22
CA ASP A 646 -14.16 8.37 21.28
C ASP A 646 -13.28 8.28 22.54
N VAL A 647 -12.83 9.41 23.02
CA VAL A 647 -11.96 9.54 24.20
C VAL A 647 -12.62 10.43 25.22
N ASP A 648 -12.86 9.89 26.40
CA ASP A 648 -13.42 10.67 27.52
C ASP A 648 -12.48 11.79 27.97
N GLY A 649 -13.09 12.84 28.51
CA GLY A 649 -12.33 13.94 29.08
C GLY A 649 -11.57 13.53 30.33
N LEU A 650 -10.30 13.94 30.42
CA LEU A 650 -9.40 13.65 31.53
C LEU A 650 -9.46 14.74 32.57
N THR A 651 -9.62 14.38 33.86
CA THR A 651 -9.40 15.26 35.03
C THR A 651 -8.03 14.96 35.61
N SER A 652 -7.29 15.98 36.00
CA SER A 652 -5.93 15.88 36.56
C SER A 652 -5.85 16.62 37.88
N ALA A 653 -5.18 16.04 38.87
CA ALA A 653 -4.92 16.62 40.18
C ALA A 653 -3.46 16.36 40.61
N ILE A 654 -2.55 17.25 40.22
CA ILE A 654 -1.11 17.08 40.48
C ILE A 654 -0.72 17.80 41.76
N GLY A 655 -0.23 17.05 42.76
CA GLY A 655 0.44 17.56 43.93
C GLY A 655 1.96 17.62 43.73
N ARG A 656 2.58 18.67 44.22
CA ARG A 656 4.05 18.83 44.23
C ARG A 656 4.52 19.30 45.61
N ILE A 657 5.57 18.66 46.09
CA ILE A 657 6.40 19.17 47.18
C ILE A 657 7.84 19.29 46.68
N GLY A 658 8.54 20.33 47.10
CA GLY A 658 9.91 20.52 46.62
C GLY A 658 10.67 21.57 47.45
N PHE A 659 11.90 21.75 47.03
CA PHE A 659 12.72 22.82 47.61
C PHE A 659 13.75 23.35 46.60
N GLU A 660 14.19 24.57 46.87
CA GLU A 660 15.34 25.17 46.21
C GLU A 660 16.41 25.46 47.23
N VAL A 661 17.66 25.22 46.91
CA VAL A 661 18.82 25.66 47.64
C VAL A 661 19.74 26.42 46.70
N GLY A 662 20.14 27.61 47.08
CA GLY A 662 20.97 28.46 46.23
C GLY A 662 21.79 29.47 46.96
N ARG A 663 22.54 30.25 46.20
CA ARG A 663 23.36 31.31 46.73
C ARG A 663 23.24 32.59 45.89
N LYS A 664 22.96 33.70 46.56
CA LYS A 664 23.02 35.04 45.98
C LYS A 664 24.48 35.48 45.88
N ILE A 665 24.89 35.87 44.66
CA ILE A 665 26.21 36.41 44.37
C ILE A 665 26.16 37.95 44.48
N SER A 666 25.03 38.54 44.10
CA SER A 666 24.63 39.92 44.31
C SER A 666 23.18 39.95 44.76
N PRO A 667 22.61 41.11 45.14
CA PRO A 667 21.20 41.20 45.45
C PRO A 667 20.28 40.64 44.35
N GLU A 668 20.67 40.79 43.09
CA GLU A 668 19.86 40.48 41.91
C GLU A 668 20.39 39.24 41.09
N SER A 669 21.52 38.65 41.51
CA SER A 669 22.11 37.51 40.82
C SER A 669 22.28 36.32 41.76
N SER A 670 21.86 35.13 41.29
CA SER A 670 21.91 33.91 42.11
C SER A 670 22.05 32.66 41.21
N TYR A 671 22.57 31.60 41.82
CA TYR A 671 22.43 30.24 41.25
C TYR A 671 21.73 29.33 42.26
N TYR A 672 21.09 28.28 41.78
CA TYR A 672 20.32 27.38 42.60
C TYR A 672 20.24 25.95 42.05
N PHE A 673 19.97 25.04 42.98
CA PHE A 673 19.51 23.67 42.72
C PHE A 673 18.08 23.54 43.18
N LYS A 674 17.27 22.76 42.45
CA LYS A 674 15.91 22.46 42.80
C LYS A 674 15.66 20.96 42.72
N LEU A 675 14.82 20.47 43.64
CA LEU A 675 14.31 19.10 43.66
C LEU A 675 12.80 19.18 43.97
N GLY A 676 12.02 18.38 43.21
CA GLY A 676 10.60 18.25 43.43
C GLY A 676 10.15 16.80 43.32
N ALA A 677 9.21 16.42 44.14
CA ALA A 677 8.44 15.17 44.01
C ALA A 677 7.02 15.57 43.61
N PHE A 678 6.51 14.90 42.64
CA PHE A 678 5.18 15.09 42.03
C PHE A 678 4.37 13.82 42.10
N HIS A 679 3.07 13.96 42.26
CA HIS A 679 2.12 12.87 42.20
C HIS A 679 0.84 13.32 41.50
N GLU A 680 0.41 12.54 40.48
CA GLU A 680 -0.91 12.66 39.85
C GLU A 680 -1.89 11.76 40.62
N PHE A 681 -2.92 12.38 41.22
CA PHE A 681 -3.92 11.69 42.05
C PHE A 681 -5.15 11.21 41.26
N ASP A 682 -5.28 11.66 40.02
CA ASP A 682 -6.36 11.32 39.08
C ASP A 682 -5.72 11.07 37.71
N GLY A 683 -6.29 11.44 36.62
CA GLY A 683 -5.68 11.30 35.30
C GLY A 683 -6.25 10.14 34.49
N ASP A 684 -7.29 9.52 34.98
CA ASP A 684 -7.97 8.43 34.28
C ASP A 684 -8.75 8.94 33.07
N ARG A 685 -8.80 8.09 32.06
CA ARG A 685 -9.67 8.30 30.89
C ARG A 685 -10.06 6.96 30.26
N ASP A 686 -11.26 6.90 29.71
CA ASP A 686 -11.72 5.78 28.89
C ASP A 686 -11.56 6.11 27.42
N VAL A 687 -11.13 5.12 26.64
CA VAL A 687 -10.97 5.21 25.17
C VAL A 687 -11.80 4.10 24.55
N SER A 688 -12.62 4.46 23.56
CA SER A 688 -13.39 3.55 22.75
C SER A 688 -13.00 3.72 21.28
N MET A 689 -12.71 2.64 20.59
CA MET A 689 -12.39 2.64 19.16
C MET A 689 -13.25 1.59 18.45
N VAL A 690 -13.73 1.93 17.24
CA VAL A 690 -14.45 1.00 16.35
C VAL A 690 -13.88 1.15 14.95
N ALA A 691 -13.20 0.12 14.46
CA ALA A 691 -12.63 0.10 13.12
C ALA A 691 -13.69 -0.11 12.04
N ALA A 692 -13.35 0.21 10.79
CA ALA A 692 -14.25 0.05 9.65
C ALA A 692 -14.66 -1.42 9.41
N ASN A 693 -13.79 -2.39 9.77
CA ASN A 693 -14.08 -3.83 9.71
C ASN A 693 -14.96 -4.34 10.88
N GLY A 694 -15.42 -3.44 11.79
CA GLY A 694 -16.26 -3.76 12.94
C GLY A 694 -15.52 -4.14 14.22
N GLU A 695 -14.20 -4.28 14.18
CA GLU A 695 -13.40 -4.53 15.39
C GLU A 695 -13.56 -3.38 16.38
N ASN A 696 -13.59 -3.72 17.68
CA ASN A 696 -13.75 -2.72 18.73
C ASN A 696 -12.70 -2.89 19.84
N LEU A 697 -12.38 -1.77 20.49
CA LEU A 697 -11.53 -1.66 21.64
C LEU A 697 -12.19 -0.75 22.67
N ARG A 698 -12.25 -1.19 23.93
CA ARG A 698 -12.55 -0.32 25.08
C ARG A 698 -11.48 -0.51 26.12
N LYS A 699 -10.82 0.57 26.51
CA LYS A 699 -9.71 0.52 27.43
C LYS A 699 -9.71 1.72 28.35
N ARG A 700 -9.46 1.50 29.62
CA ARG A 700 -9.21 2.55 30.60
C ARG A 700 -7.72 2.75 30.75
N TYR A 701 -7.29 3.98 30.62
CA TYR A 701 -5.92 4.41 30.85
C TYR A 701 -5.84 5.13 32.18
N ASP A 702 -4.96 4.67 33.05
CA ASP A 702 -4.64 5.28 34.33
C ASP A 702 -3.31 6.05 34.19
N ASN A 703 -3.33 7.37 34.34
CA ASN A 703 -2.15 8.22 34.36
C ASN A 703 -1.73 8.60 35.81
N GLY A 704 -2.31 7.98 36.83
CA GLY A 704 -1.90 8.11 38.23
C GLY A 704 -0.45 7.68 38.43
N ASP A 705 0.45 8.62 38.75
CA ASP A 705 1.88 8.41 38.67
C ASP A 705 2.67 9.28 39.64
N THR A 706 3.85 8.80 40.02
CA THR A 706 4.80 9.54 40.89
C THR A 706 6.13 9.72 40.17
N TRP A 707 6.58 10.96 40.05
CA TRP A 707 7.87 11.30 39.47
C TRP A 707 8.63 12.33 40.27
N TYR A 708 9.91 12.43 40.00
CA TYR A 708 10.82 13.37 40.64
C TYR A 708 11.50 14.23 39.58
N GLU A 709 11.64 15.53 39.84
CA GLU A 709 12.40 16.42 38.97
C GLU A 709 13.53 17.06 39.74
N PHE A 710 14.71 17.07 39.16
CA PHE A 710 15.83 17.85 39.63
C PHE A 710 16.28 18.84 38.56
N GLY A 711 16.81 19.97 39.01
CA GLY A 711 17.33 20.96 38.08
C GLY A 711 18.35 21.89 38.74
N MET A 712 19.06 22.60 37.90
CA MET A 712 19.93 23.69 38.34
C MET A 712 19.75 24.90 37.43
N GLY A 713 19.89 26.08 38.00
CA GLY A 713 19.70 27.30 37.24
C GLY A 713 20.44 28.49 37.83
N ALA A 714 20.40 29.57 37.08
CA ALA A 714 20.95 30.85 37.49
C ALA A 714 20.08 31.99 37.02
N GLN A 715 20.17 33.10 37.73
CA GLN A 715 19.62 34.39 37.37
C GLN A 715 20.73 35.44 37.45
N VAL A 716 20.76 36.31 36.45
CA VAL A 716 21.77 37.36 36.34
C VAL A 716 21.09 38.68 35.96
N GLN A 717 21.39 39.76 36.67
CA GLN A 717 21.00 41.09 36.26
C GLN A 717 21.94 41.60 35.16
N LEU A 718 21.39 41.92 33.99
CA LEU A 718 22.12 42.45 32.85
C LEU A 718 22.21 43.99 32.86
N SER A 719 21.15 44.62 33.35
CA SER A 719 21.08 46.08 33.57
C SER A 719 20.19 46.38 34.76
N ARG A 720 20.02 47.64 35.14
CA ARG A 720 19.10 48.03 36.24
C ARG A 720 17.69 47.47 36.08
N ASN A 721 17.23 47.38 34.85
CA ASN A 721 15.86 47.04 34.51
C ASN A 721 15.74 45.69 33.77
N THR A 722 16.83 44.93 33.59
CA THR A 722 16.80 43.72 32.77
C THR A 722 17.44 42.57 33.51
N HIS A 723 16.68 41.50 33.65
CA HIS A 723 17.11 40.26 34.28
C HIS A 723 17.07 39.11 33.24
N PHE A 724 18.12 38.32 33.24
CA PHE A 724 18.19 37.05 32.49
C PHE A 724 18.16 35.90 33.49
N TYR A 725 17.42 34.84 33.16
CA TYR A 725 17.39 33.60 33.95
C TYR A 725 17.35 32.40 33.05
N GLY A 726 17.86 31.30 33.56
CA GLY A 726 17.83 30.01 32.86
C GLY A 726 18.07 28.84 33.77
N ASP A 727 17.58 27.69 33.39
CA ASP A 727 17.79 26.44 34.09
C ASP A 727 17.77 25.22 33.16
N ILE A 728 18.31 24.13 33.66
CA ILE A 728 18.24 22.81 33.05
C ILE A 728 17.57 21.84 34.00
N GLU A 729 16.71 20.98 33.50
CA GLU A 729 15.93 20.02 34.25
C GLU A 729 15.93 18.65 33.66
N ARG A 730 15.73 17.67 34.53
CA ARG A 730 15.49 16.25 34.16
C ARG A 730 14.54 15.62 35.16
N SER A 731 13.67 14.67 34.68
CA SER A 731 12.84 13.87 35.59
C SER A 731 13.28 12.40 35.58
N PHE A 732 12.87 11.68 36.62
CA PHE A 732 13.04 10.25 36.80
C PHE A 732 11.87 9.69 37.64
N GLY A 733 11.58 8.39 37.46
CA GLY A 733 10.32 7.79 37.90
C GLY A 733 9.20 8.11 36.90
N GLY A 734 8.09 7.45 37.07
CA GLY A 734 6.90 7.63 36.25
C GLY A 734 6.97 7.06 34.84
N ASP A 735 5.80 6.98 34.23
CA ASP A 735 5.61 6.45 32.86
C ASP A 735 6.13 7.38 31.78
N THR A 736 5.97 8.69 31.98
CA THR A 736 6.54 9.72 31.10
C THR A 736 7.66 10.48 31.79
N LYS A 737 8.82 10.52 31.13
CA LYS A 737 10.04 11.14 31.61
C LYS A 737 10.40 12.37 30.80
N LYS A 738 10.74 13.45 31.49
CA LYS A 738 11.46 14.58 30.91
C LYS A 738 12.93 14.19 30.85
N GLU A 739 13.42 13.72 29.68
CA GLU A 739 14.83 13.34 29.54
C GLU A 739 15.77 14.52 29.79
N TRP A 740 15.36 15.68 29.32
CA TRP A 740 15.97 16.97 29.59
C TRP A 740 15.06 18.10 29.17
N GLN A 741 15.22 19.27 29.80
CA GLN A 741 14.63 20.53 29.39
C GLN A 741 15.59 21.65 29.72
N VAL A 742 15.78 22.59 28.80
CA VAL A 742 16.54 23.83 29.00
C VAL A 742 15.59 25.00 28.87
N ASN A 743 15.59 25.83 29.89
CA ASN A 743 14.79 27.04 29.96
C ASN A 743 15.67 28.27 29.90
N THR A 744 15.24 29.30 29.17
CA THR A 744 15.86 30.64 29.19
C THR A 744 14.76 31.71 29.17
N GLY A 745 14.95 32.75 29.92
CA GLY A 745 14.01 33.85 29.97
C GLY A 745 14.68 35.20 30.24
N ILE A 746 14.03 36.22 29.78
CA ILE A 746 14.43 37.62 30.02
C ILE A 746 13.23 38.41 30.53
N ARG A 747 13.45 39.25 31.53
CA ARG A 747 12.45 40.15 32.06
C ARG A 747 12.97 41.58 31.99
N TRP A 748 12.16 42.49 31.52
CA TRP A 748 12.41 43.94 31.50
C TRP A 748 11.38 44.66 32.33
N GLU A 749 11.87 45.48 33.25
CA GLU A 749 11.07 46.23 34.21
C GLU A 749 11.07 47.75 33.85
N PHE A 750 9.94 48.43 34.06
CA PHE A 750 9.80 49.85 33.72
C PHE A 750 8.85 50.59 34.64
#